data_94c5e03b4fe3c90733fd749e8b1a2250
#
_entry.id   94c5e03b4fe3c90733fd749e8b1a2250
#
_cell.length_a   1.000
_cell.length_b   1.000
_cell.length_c   1.000
_cell.angle_alpha   90.00
_cell.angle_beta   90.00
_cell.angle_gamma   90.00
#
_symmetry.space_group_name_H-M   'P 1'
#
loop_
_entity.id
_entity.type
_entity.pdbx_description
1 polymer ?
#
loop_
_entity_poly.entity_id
_entity_poly.type
_entity_poly.pdbx_seq_one_letter_code
_entity_poly.pdbx_strand_id
1 'polypeptide(L)'
;MSTAEPRDSGDAVYAGTTPVRVVSAVFFLSAATLANEIVLIRLLSFRFWPHFVPLIVSQAMLGFGGAGVVLRIVRRRVERSPERFFAWMVLLAVPAFDLAFRASQFFPFDPFLLLWDPLAWPSFGAFFFLLAVPFFLSGCATAIPFAFLRHKPGPVYAASFAGSAAGALVALPFLMLAPTGWLLGLPLALGAVACVFVLADRGGGMRKGRAVALCAVLFLLVIPPADLKLSPYKDLAAVRKLPEAREIASRSGISGDYRAVFAPGVHSAPGLSIRFEGEIPPQAMVFADGEQRGTVPKDGGRTPPAYLGYFPAVLPYRLVEHPRVLQFGLRGTEGILAAAGVGASSLTIVEPAQELVRLVREDLSGFSGGWPGALPVEIREEGARNFLARDLRVFDVIEVADISSATFSSLGVHATGETFLLTREGIRAALARLGKGGLLAFSGWLKTPPRESVKILRTIRVELLAAGLAPAADRIAAIRGWGTFSVVARRTPFRPAEIDRVRMFCSDYGYSMVWPPAGADSGGGAEERALREAVSDAVTGPPGERAAGLFDLSPVTDDSPYFHRFLRLGTLPEFRRLLGTQWVPFVEWGIVFLVLSLGVSLVLAAVLLLLPSVFARDGPGEAATIPVAGYFTALGLAYMLVELTFLKAGILVLGDAIRAAGLAIGGFSFFSGIGSAVSGRWESERTMRRVFAGIAVCVVSGFVVLSAAAGPLLARGWAVRTAAFVAALAPAAFLMGIPFPAAISRLAAAGGSAIPFAWAVNGFFSVAGASLASIGAMWLGFRWTVGIGAVLYVMAGLLYRRVGK
;
A
#
# COMPACT_ATOMS: atom_id res chain seq x y z
N MET A 1 34.05 -34.77 -56.51
CA MET A 1 34.34 -34.30 -55.14
C MET A 1 33.25 -33.35 -54.73
N SER A 2 32.28 -33.88 -54.01
CA SER A 2 31.12 -33.11 -53.53
C SER A 2 31.44 -32.57 -52.14
N THR A 3 31.53 -31.28 -51.96
CA THR A 3 31.67 -30.59 -50.68
C THR A 3 30.33 -30.58 -49.97
N ALA A 4 30.16 -31.45 -48.96
CA ALA A 4 29.01 -31.39 -48.06
C ALA A 4 29.18 -30.20 -47.12
N GLU A 5 28.26 -29.26 -47.18
CA GLU A 5 28.08 -28.23 -46.14
C GLU A 5 27.71 -28.86 -44.82
N PRO A 6 28.21 -28.36 -43.68
CA PRO A 6 27.81 -28.85 -42.38
C PRO A 6 26.35 -28.43 -42.10
N ARG A 7 25.47 -29.42 -42.06
CA ARG A 7 24.09 -29.23 -41.56
C ARG A 7 24.09 -28.61 -40.17
N ASP A 8 23.49 -27.48 -40.02
CA ASP A 8 23.27 -26.75 -38.80
C ASP A 8 22.53 -27.65 -37.80
N SER A 9 23.26 -28.07 -36.75
CA SER A 9 22.76 -28.99 -35.74
C SER A 9 21.76 -28.35 -34.74
N GLY A 10 21.31 -27.13 -35.01
CA GLY A 10 20.36 -26.37 -34.18
C GLY A 10 18.89 -26.82 -34.25
N ASP A 11 18.51 -27.42 -35.38
CA ASP A 11 17.08 -27.76 -35.63
C ASP A 11 16.65 -29.12 -35.01
N ALA A 12 17.56 -29.94 -34.57
CA ALA A 12 17.25 -31.29 -34.06
C ALA A 12 16.87 -31.36 -32.56
N VAL A 13 17.08 -30.28 -31.79
CA VAL A 13 16.87 -30.28 -30.33
C VAL A 13 15.41 -30.13 -29.92
N TYR A 14 14.53 -29.68 -30.81
CA TYR A 14 13.11 -29.36 -30.50
C TYR A 14 12.08 -30.40 -30.96
N ALA A 15 12.47 -31.57 -31.38
CA ALA A 15 11.56 -32.59 -31.93
C ALA A 15 10.65 -33.27 -30.86
N GLY A 16 10.79 -32.96 -29.59
CA GLY A 16 10.08 -33.64 -28.48
C GLY A 16 9.10 -32.84 -27.64
N THR A 17 9.12 -31.50 -27.64
CA THR A 17 8.22 -30.68 -26.79
C THR A 17 7.11 -30.05 -27.62
N THR A 18 5.85 -30.33 -27.26
CA THR A 18 4.72 -29.59 -27.80
C THR A 18 4.82 -28.15 -27.25
N PRO A 19 4.94 -27.11 -28.10
CA PRO A 19 5.01 -25.71 -27.66
C PRO A 19 3.91 -25.31 -26.67
N VAL A 20 2.75 -25.91 -26.80
CA VAL A 20 1.57 -25.71 -25.92
C VAL A 20 1.87 -26.03 -24.44
N ARG A 21 2.62 -27.08 -24.13
CA ARG A 21 2.91 -27.46 -22.73
C ARG A 21 3.82 -26.47 -22.04
N VAL A 22 4.86 -25.98 -22.74
CA VAL A 22 5.77 -24.95 -22.22
C VAL A 22 5.00 -23.64 -22.00
N VAL A 23 4.17 -23.25 -22.96
CA VAL A 23 3.33 -22.06 -22.89
C VAL A 23 2.36 -22.14 -21.71
N SER A 24 1.69 -23.30 -21.50
CA SER A 24 0.79 -23.52 -20.38
C SER A 24 1.53 -23.50 -19.03
N ALA A 25 2.70 -24.17 -18.95
CA ALA A 25 3.50 -24.16 -17.73
C ALA A 25 3.95 -22.74 -17.36
N VAL A 26 4.39 -21.93 -18.34
CA VAL A 26 4.74 -20.51 -18.13
C VAL A 26 3.53 -19.71 -17.69
N PHE A 27 2.35 -19.92 -18.29
CA PHE A 27 1.11 -19.23 -17.91
C PHE A 27 0.79 -19.47 -16.42
N PHE A 28 0.70 -20.73 -16.00
CA PHE A 28 0.33 -21.07 -14.62
C PHE A 28 1.42 -20.70 -13.61
N LEU A 29 2.70 -20.79 -13.97
CA LEU A 29 3.79 -20.35 -13.12
C LEU A 29 3.77 -18.82 -12.94
N SER A 30 3.55 -18.06 -14.01
CA SER A 30 3.43 -16.60 -13.94
C SER A 30 2.20 -16.18 -13.13
N ALA A 31 1.08 -16.92 -13.26
CA ALA A 31 -0.09 -16.73 -12.42
C ALA A 31 0.22 -16.98 -10.94
N ALA A 32 0.93 -18.07 -10.63
CA ALA A 32 1.37 -18.38 -9.27
C ALA A 32 2.30 -17.31 -8.71
N THR A 33 3.22 -16.81 -9.53
CA THR A 33 4.22 -15.80 -9.12
C THR A 33 3.58 -14.48 -8.76
N LEU A 34 2.63 -13.99 -9.57
CA LEU A 34 1.94 -12.74 -9.27
C LEU A 34 0.91 -12.90 -8.15
N ALA A 35 0.24 -14.03 -8.07
CA ALA A 35 -0.58 -14.36 -6.90
C ALA A 35 0.26 -14.38 -5.62
N ASN A 36 1.49 -14.92 -5.65
CA ASN A 36 2.42 -14.91 -4.53
C ASN A 36 2.82 -13.47 -4.13
N GLU A 37 3.07 -12.59 -5.09
CA GLU A 37 3.37 -11.18 -4.82
C GLU A 37 2.24 -10.50 -4.05
N ILE A 38 0.99 -10.64 -4.51
CA ILE A 38 -0.20 -10.07 -3.85
C ILE A 38 -0.42 -10.69 -2.47
N VAL A 39 -0.24 -12.00 -2.34
CA VAL A 39 -0.33 -12.71 -1.05
C VAL A 39 0.75 -12.23 -0.08
N LEU A 40 2.00 -12.05 -0.55
CA LEU A 40 3.08 -11.52 0.30
C LEU A 40 2.80 -10.09 0.76
N ILE A 41 2.24 -9.23 -0.10
CA ILE A 41 1.78 -7.89 0.30
C ILE A 41 0.84 -8.01 1.51
N ARG A 42 -0.13 -8.92 1.46
CA ARG A 42 -1.08 -9.15 2.54
C ARG A 42 -0.42 -9.70 3.81
N LEU A 43 0.39 -10.75 3.69
CA LEU A 43 1.06 -11.40 4.80
C LEU A 43 2.07 -10.48 5.50
N LEU A 44 2.83 -9.70 4.75
CA LEU A 44 3.81 -8.77 5.32
C LEU A 44 3.14 -7.51 5.90
N SER A 45 2.00 -7.07 5.36
CA SER A 45 1.19 -6.02 6.00
C SER A 45 0.63 -6.48 7.34
N PHE A 46 0.24 -7.75 7.47
CA PHE A 46 -0.18 -8.33 8.74
C PHE A 46 0.99 -8.49 9.72
N ARG A 47 2.13 -9.04 9.27
CA ARG A 47 3.32 -9.27 10.11
C ARG A 47 3.97 -7.96 10.56
N PHE A 48 4.12 -7.01 9.62
CA PHE A 48 4.74 -5.71 9.82
C PHE A 48 3.73 -4.58 9.57
N TRP A 49 3.89 -3.83 8.46
CA TRP A 49 3.02 -2.70 8.09
C TRP A 49 2.92 -2.54 6.57
N PRO A 50 1.89 -1.83 6.07
CA PRO A 50 1.67 -1.65 4.63
C PRO A 50 2.81 -0.95 3.87
N HIS A 51 3.66 -0.18 4.54
CA HIS A 51 4.81 0.49 3.90
C HIS A 51 5.90 -0.47 3.39
N PHE A 52 5.80 -1.78 3.68
CA PHE A 52 6.64 -2.81 3.07
C PHE A 52 6.23 -3.20 1.64
N VAL A 53 5.11 -2.71 1.12
CA VAL A 53 4.64 -3.01 -0.25
C VAL A 53 5.71 -2.69 -1.31
N PRO A 54 6.37 -1.51 -1.33
CA PRO A 54 7.43 -1.24 -2.30
C PRO A 54 8.61 -2.19 -2.21
N LEU A 55 8.89 -2.71 -1.01
CA LEU A 55 9.94 -3.71 -0.79
C LEU A 55 9.62 -5.02 -1.50
N ILE A 56 8.35 -5.49 -1.44
CA ILE A 56 7.93 -6.74 -2.08
C ILE A 56 8.03 -6.64 -3.59
N VAL A 57 7.57 -5.53 -4.17
CA VAL A 57 7.72 -5.26 -5.60
C VAL A 57 9.20 -5.24 -6.00
N SER A 58 10.06 -4.61 -5.17
CA SER A 58 11.51 -4.60 -5.39
C SER A 58 12.12 -6.00 -5.34
N GLN A 59 11.66 -6.88 -4.44
CA GLN A 59 12.11 -8.28 -4.36
C GLN A 59 11.73 -9.08 -5.61
N ALA A 60 10.51 -8.90 -6.10
CA ALA A 60 10.07 -9.54 -7.34
C ALA A 60 10.95 -9.11 -8.52
N MET A 61 11.18 -7.81 -8.67
CA MET A 61 12.04 -7.27 -9.73
C MET A 61 13.49 -7.73 -9.60
N LEU A 62 14.03 -7.79 -8.38
CA LEU A 62 15.37 -8.31 -8.11
C LEU A 62 15.51 -9.80 -8.49
N GLY A 63 14.50 -10.61 -8.14
CA GLY A 63 14.43 -12.01 -8.49
C GLY A 63 14.46 -12.23 -10.00
N PHE A 64 13.60 -11.55 -10.75
CA PHE A 64 13.56 -11.61 -12.21
C PHE A 64 14.84 -11.10 -12.86
N GLY A 65 15.40 -9.99 -12.39
CA GLY A 65 16.66 -9.44 -12.88
C GLY A 65 17.84 -10.42 -12.65
N GLY A 66 17.93 -10.98 -11.44
CA GLY A 66 18.94 -11.97 -11.07
C GLY A 66 18.90 -13.25 -11.91
N ALA A 67 17.70 -13.67 -12.32
CA ALA A 67 17.53 -14.81 -13.21
C ALA A 67 18.27 -14.62 -14.54
N GLY A 68 18.16 -13.44 -15.16
CA GLY A 68 18.87 -13.12 -16.41
C GLY A 68 20.39 -13.21 -16.27
N VAL A 69 20.93 -12.70 -15.17
CA VAL A 69 22.37 -12.73 -14.88
C VAL A 69 22.88 -14.15 -14.66
N VAL A 70 22.20 -14.93 -13.80
CA VAL A 70 22.61 -16.30 -13.50
C VAL A 70 22.53 -17.19 -14.75
N LEU A 71 21.46 -17.07 -15.53
CA LEU A 71 21.33 -17.83 -16.78
C LEU A 71 22.46 -17.52 -17.78
N ARG A 72 22.99 -16.29 -17.78
CA ARG A 72 24.19 -15.96 -18.56
C ARG A 72 25.41 -16.73 -18.06
N ILE A 73 25.65 -16.74 -16.75
CA ILE A 73 26.81 -17.42 -16.14
C ILE A 73 26.74 -18.92 -16.42
N VAL A 74 25.57 -19.53 -16.30
CA VAL A 74 25.38 -20.98 -16.51
C VAL A 74 24.97 -21.34 -17.94
N ARG A 75 25.05 -20.43 -18.89
CA ARG A 75 24.53 -20.54 -20.25
C ARG A 75 24.94 -21.87 -20.92
N ARG A 76 26.27 -22.23 -20.91
CA ARG A 76 26.75 -23.44 -21.51
C ARG A 76 26.12 -24.72 -20.95
N ARG A 77 25.75 -24.70 -19.65
CA ARG A 77 25.08 -25.85 -18.99
C ARG A 77 23.61 -25.92 -19.41
N VAL A 78 22.93 -24.75 -19.45
CA VAL A 78 21.53 -24.67 -19.87
C VAL A 78 21.36 -25.08 -21.31
N GLU A 79 22.24 -24.64 -22.22
CA GLU A 79 22.24 -25.03 -23.65
C GLU A 79 22.37 -26.53 -23.88
N ARG A 80 23.07 -27.29 -22.99
CA ARG A 80 23.18 -28.73 -23.12
C ARG A 80 21.89 -29.50 -22.83
N SER A 81 20.99 -28.97 -21.98
CA SER A 81 19.75 -29.65 -21.58
C SER A 81 18.69 -28.64 -21.09
N PRO A 82 18.19 -27.76 -21.99
CA PRO A 82 17.32 -26.65 -21.60
C PRO A 82 15.99 -27.12 -20.98
N GLU A 83 15.41 -28.19 -21.52
CA GLU A 83 14.16 -28.76 -21.02
C GLU A 83 14.27 -29.26 -19.57
N ARG A 84 15.42 -29.89 -19.24
CA ARG A 84 15.68 -30.34 -17.85
C ARG A 84 15.82 -29.14 -16.91
N PHE A 85 16.55 -28.09 -17.33
CA PHE A 85 16.69 -26.88 -16.54
C PHE A 85 15.34 -26.16 -16.34
N PHE A 86 14.55 -26.03 -17.39
CA PHE A 86 13.20 -25.49 -17.31
C PHE A 86 12.35 -26.27 -16.31
N ALA A 87 12.33 -27.61 -16.44
CA ALA A 87 11.56 -28.47 -15.55
C ALA A 87 12.00 -28.32 -14.08
N TRP A 88 13.30 -28.31 -13.81
CA TRP A 88 13.81 -28.11 -12.46
C TRP A 88 13.48 -26.73 -11.90
N MET A 89 13.59 -25.66 -12.69
CA MET A 89 13.22 -24.31 -12.23
C MET A 89 11.76 -24.22 -11.84
N VAL A 90 10.83 -24.79 -12.62
CA VAL A 90 9.41 -24.85 -12.27
C VAL A 90 9.18 -25.66 -10.98
N LEU A 91 9.78 -26.87 -10.90
CA LEU A 91 9.61 -27.76 -9.76
C LEU A 91 10.20 -27.20 -8.46
N LEU A 92 11.24 -26.35 -8.53
CA LEU A 92 11.83 -25.69 -7.37
C LEU A 92 11.10 -24.39 -7.00
N ALA A 93 10.57 -23.64 -7.99
CA ALA A 93 9.89 -22.38 -7.76
C ALA A 93 8.60 -22.58 -6.92
N VAL A 94 7.85 -23.63 -7.21
CA VAL A 94 6.54 -23.85 -6.58
C VAL A 94 6.65 -24.09 -5.07
N PRO A 95 7.45 -25.04 -4.56
CA PRO A 95 7.62 -25.18 -3.11
C PRO A 95 8.30 -23.97 -2.48
N ALA A 96 9.13 -23.23 -3.25
CA ALA A 96 9.77 -22.01 -2.74
C ALA A 96 8.78 -20.92 -2.34
N PHE A 97 7.58 -20.83 -2.93
CA PHE A 97 6.55 -19.87 -2.51
C PHE A 97 6.21 -20.02 -1.03
N ASP A 98 6.03 -21.21 -0.54
CA ASP A 98 5.69 -21.46 0.87
C ASP A 98 6.94 -21.56 1.75
N LEU A 99 7.95 -22.32 1.32
CA LEU A 99 9.15 -22.58 2.13
C LEU A 99 9.96 -21.30 2.40
N ALA A 100 10.08 -20.39 1.42
CA ALA A 100 10.80 -19.14 1.62
C ALA A 100 10.07 -18.25 2.65
N PHE A 101 8.75 -18.19 2.60
CA PHE A 101 7.98 -17.45 3.58
C PHE A 101 8.09 -18.09 4.98
N ARG A 102 7.90 -19.41 5.11
CA ARG A 102 8.05 -20.12 6.41
C ARG A 102 9.46 -19.94 6.97
N ALA A 103 10.48 -20.10 6.14
CA ALA A 103 11.86 -19.87 6.57
C ALA A 103 12.10 -18.43 7.01
N SER A 104 11.45 -17.44 6.35
CA SER A 104 11.55 -16.04 6.76
C SER A 104 11.02 -15.78 8.19
N GLN A 105 10.11 -16.63 8.70
CA GLN A 105 9.59 -16.51 10.06
C GLN A 105 10.62 -16.86 11.14
N PHE A 106 11.68 -17.60 10.80
CA PHE A 106 12.74 -17.96 11.75
C PHE A 106 13.80 -16.86 11.91
N PHE A 107 13.87 -15.90 10.98
CA PHE A 107 14.80 -14.77 11.12
C PHE A 107 14.25 -13.76 12.13
N PRO A 108 15.02 -13.46 13.20
CA PRO A 108 14.66 -12.44 14.19
C PRO A 108 14.91 -11.05 13.59
N PHE A 109 14.08 -10.68 12.61
CA PHE A 109 14.16 -9.37 11.98
C PHE A 109 13.03 -8.49 12.51
N ASP A 110 13.40 -7.34 13.08
CA ASP A 110 12.48 -6.27 13.39
C ASP A 110 12.96 -4.97 12.71
N PRO A 111 12.10 -4.33 11.92
CA PRO A 111 12.44 -3.10 11.23
C PRO A 111 12.92 -1.95 12.13
N PHE A 112 12.38 -1.85 13.34
CA PHE A 112 12.74 -0.77 14.27
C PHE A 112 14.15 -0.90 14.82
N LEU A 113 14.75 -2.09 14.78
CA LEU A 113 16.13 -2.31 15.24
C LEU A 113 17.18 -1.88 14.22
N LEU A 114 16.82 -1.68 12.95
CA LEU A 114 17.79 -1.36 11.89
C LEU A 114 18.64 -0.11 12.14
N LEU A 115 18.14 0.87 12.88
CA LEU A 115 18.89 2.07 13.21
C LEU A 115 19.76 1.95 14.48
N TRP A 116 19.47 0.95 15.32
CA TRP A 116 20.07 0.82 16.63
C TRP A 116 20.99 -0.40 16.76
N ASP A 117 20.67 -1.47 16.04
CA ASP A 117 21.41 -2.74 16.10
C ASP A 117 22.06 -3.06 14.76
N PRO A 118 23.39 -2.98 14.65
CA PRO A 118 24.12 -3.37 13.43
C PRO A 118 23.87 -4.82 13.01
N LEU A 119 23.54 -5.73 13.94
CA LEU A 119 23.24 -7.13 13.65
C LEU A 119 21.87 -7.33 13.00
N ALA A 120 20.98 -6.33 13.06
CA ALA A 120 19.71 -6.35 12.34
C ALA A 120 19.89 -6.28 10.81
N TRP A 121 20.99 -5.70 10.30
CA TRP A 121 21.23 -5.55 8.86
C TRP A 121 21.48 -6.88 8.12
N PRO A 122 22.34 -7.79 8.61
CA PRO A 122 22.45 -9.14 8.03
C PRO A 122 21.12 -9.89 8.06
N SER A 123 20.37 -9.82 9.16
CA SER A 123 19.06 -10.47 9.28
C SER A 123 18.06 -9.90 8.28
N PHE A 124 18.05 -8.58 8.07
CA PHE A 124 17.21 -7.93 7.05
C PHE A 124 17.62 -8.36 5.64
N GLY A 125 18.92 -8.37 5.34
CA GLY A 125 19.45 -8.84 4.05
C GLY A 125 19.06 -10.28 3.75
N ALA A 126 19.21 -11.19 4.74
CA ALA A 126 18.81 -12.59 4.63
C ALA A 126 17.30 -12.76 4.42
N PHE A 127 16.49 -12.03 5.20
CA PHE A 127 15.03 -11.99 5.05
C PHE A 127 14.64 -11.51 3.64
N PHE A 128 15.26 -10.43 3.17
CA PHE A 128 15.00 -9.87 1.86
C PHE A 128 15.38 -10.85 0.75
N PHE A 129 16.59 -11.42 0.82
CA PHE A 129 17.08 -12.38 -0.16
C PHE A 129 16.22 -13.64 -0.22
N LEU A 130 15.82 -14.16 0.94
CA LEU A 130 15.00 -15.37 1.03
C LEU A 130 13.66 -15.22 0.32
N LEU A 131 12.97 -14.07 0.52
CA LEU A 131 11.71 -13.79 -0.15
C LEU A 131 11.88 -13.48 -1.65
N ALA A 132 13.08 -13.14 -2.13
CA ALA A 132 13.37 -12.99 -3.55
C ALA A 132 13.55 -14.33 -4.28
N VAL A 133 13.87 -15.43 -3.55
CA VAL A 133 14.14 -16.76 -4.15
C VAL A 133 13.01 -17.28 -5.05
N PRO A 134 11.73 -17.28 -4.62
CA PRO A 134 10.64 -17.77 -5.49
C PRO A 134 10.56 -16.98 -6.79
N PHE A 135 10.73 -15.67 -6.75
CA PHE A 135 10.72 -14.80 -7.93
C PHE A 135 11.93 -15.07 -8.84
N PHE A 136 13.11 -15.33 -8.26
CA PHE A 136 14.29 -15.71 -9.00
C PHE A 136 14.10 -17.04 -9.75
N LEU A 137 13.60 -18.06 -9.08
CA LEU A 137 13.36 -19.37 -9.71
C LEU A 137 12.29 -19.29 -10.80
N SER A 138 11.19 -18.54 -10.55
CA SER A 138 10.16 -18.28 -11.55
C SER A 138 10.71 -17.49 -12.73
N GLY A 139 11.57 -16.49 -12.49
CA GLY A 139 12.27 -15.73 -13.51
C GLY A 139 13.16 -16.60 -14.37
N CYS A 140 13.94 -17.52 -13.77
CA CYS A 140 14.74 -18.49 -14.52
C CYS A 140 13.86 -19.40 -15.39
N ALA A 141 12.78 -19.95 -14.83
CA ALA A 141 11.85 -20.79 -15.57
C ALA A 141 11.22 -20.05 -16.76
N THR A 142 10.86 -18.78 -16.58
CA THR A 142 10.26 -17.96 -17.64
C THR A 142 11.30 -17.59 -18.72
N ALA A 143 12.53 -17.23 -18.33
CA ALA A 143 13.57 -16.78 -19.25
C ALA A 143 14.16 -17.90 -20.10
N ILE A 144 14.21 -19.16 -19.62
CA ILE A 144 14.73 -20.31 -20.38
C ILE A 144 13.97 -20.52 -21.70
N PRO A 145 12.63 -20.58 -21.76
CA PRO A 145 11.90 -20.69 -23.01
C PRO A 145 12.18 -19.53 -23.98
N PHE A 146 12.38 -18.31 -23.48
CA PHE A 146 12.76 -17.17 -24.33
C PHE A 146 14.12 -17.36 -25.01
N ALA A 147 15.08 -17.91 -24.29
CA ALA A 147 16.43 -18.13 -24.83
C ALA A 147 16.46 -19.21 -25.92
N PHE A 148 15.54 -20.19 -25.86
CA PHE A 148 15.52 -21.35 -26.76
C PHE A 148 14.42 -21.31 -27.82
N LEU A 149 13.31 -20.59 -27.58
CA LEU A 149 12.28 -20.35 -28.59
C LEU A 149 12.58 -19.07 -29.40
N ARG A 150 13.84 -18.89 -29.82
CA ARG A 150 14.33 -17.67 -30.49
C ARG A 150 13.47 -17.20 -31.68
N HIS A 151 12.80 -18.13 -32.38
CA HIS A 151 12.00 -17.81 -33.56
C HIS A 151 10.56 -17.36 -33.26
N LYS A 152 10.02 -17.58 -32.05
CA LYS A 152 8.67 -17.18 -31.65
C LYS A 152 8.59 -16.80 -30.14
N PRO A 153 9.24 -15.71 -29.70
CA PRO A 153 9.16 -15.28 -28.31
C PRO A 153 7.76 -14.80 -27.90
N GLY A 154 6.95 -14.33 -28.84
CA GLY A 154 5.63 -13.74 -28.60
C GLY A 154 4.67 -14.62 -27.79
N PRO A 155 4.44 -15.90 -28.13
CA PRO A 155 3.53 -16.78 -27.37
C PRO A 155 3.93 -16.98 -25.92
N VAL A 156 5.24 -17.07 -25.62
CA VAL A 156 5.74 -17.24 -24.25
C VAL A 156 5.57 -15.94 -23.45
N TYR A 157 5.83 -14.79 -24.07
CA TYR A 157 5.56 -13.48 -23.48
C TYR A 157 4.08 -13.30 -23.19
N ALA A 158 3.22 -13.57 -24.18
CA ALA A 158 1.77 -13.48 -24.02
C ALA A 158 1.27 -14.38 -22.88
N ALA A 159 1.80 -15.61 -22.79
CA ALA A 159 1.45 -16.55 -21.73
C ALA A 159 1.89 -16.05 -20.35
N SER A 160 3.12 -15.51 -20.25
CA SER A 160 3.63 -14.96 -18.99
C SER A 160 2.78 -13.79 -18.50
N PHE A 161 2.50 -12.81 -19.34
CA PHE A 161 1.70 -11.65 -18.96
C PHE A 161 0.23 -12.00 -18.70
N ALA A 162 -0.37 -12.84 -19.56
CA ALA A 162 -1.75 -13.29 -19.34
C ALA A 162 -1.89 -14.13 -18.07
N GLY A 163 -0.89 -14.98 -17.79
CA GLY A 163 -0.80 -15.72 -16.54
C GLY A 163 -0.70 -14.78 -15.34
N SER A 164 0.19 -13.80 -15.38
CA SER A 164 0.33 -12.77 -14.33
C SER A 164 -1.00 -12.04 -14.09
N ALA A 165 -1.66 -11.59 -15.15
CA ALA A 165 -2.97 -10.95 -15.03
C ALA A 165 -4.03 -11.87 -14.39
N ALA A 166 -4.07 -13.14 -14.82
CA ALA A 166 -4.98 -14.14 -14.25
C ALA A 166 -4.69 -14.39 -12.77
N GLY A 167 -3.40 -14.48 -12.40
CA GLY A 167 -2.96 -14.63 -11.00
C GLY A 167 -3.41 -13.47 -10.12
N ALA A 168 -3.25 -12.23 -10.60
CA ALA A 168 -3.71 -11.04 -9.89
C ALA A 168 -5.23 -11.03 -9.70
N LEU A 169 -5.99 -11.35 -10.76
CA LEU A 169 -7.45 -11.36 -10.71
C LEU A 169 -8.02 -12.46 -9.81
N VAL A 170 -7.40 -13.65 -9.79
CA VAL A 170 -7.81 -14.78 -8.94
C VAL A 170 -7.39 -14.54 -7.47
N ALA A 171 -6.29 -13.83 -7.23
CA ALA A 171 -5.86 -13.51 -5.87
C ALA A 171 -6.89 -12.68 -5.10
N LEU A 172 -7.58 -11.72 -5.75
CA LEU A 172 -8.55 -10.85 -5.08
C LEU A 172 -9.72 -11.63 -4.43
N PRO A 173 -10.51 -12.46 -5.15
CA PRO A 173 -11.56 -13.24 -4.52
C PRO A 173 -11.01 -14.28 -3.53
N PHE A 174 -9.80 -14.81 -3.75
CA PHE A 174 -9.20 -15.75 -2.82
C PHE A 174 -8.87 -15.09 -1.47
N LEU A 175 -8.37 -13.85 -1.48
CA LEU A 175 -8.14 -13.05 -0.27
C LEU A 175 -9.43 -12.76 0.52
N MET A 176 -10.60 -12.76 -0.15
CA MET A 176 -11.90 -12.60 0.51
C MET A 176 -12.39 -13.88 1.19
N LEU A 177 -12.00 -15.05 0.68
CA LEU A 177 -12.55 -16.33 1.07
C LEU A 177 -11.65 -17.12 2.02
N ALA A 178 -10.33 -16.94 1.91
CA ALA A 178 -9.35 -17.72 2.66
C ALA A 178 -8.87 -17.00 3.93
N PRO A 179 -8.75 -17.70 5.06
CA PRO A 179 -8.09 -17.17 6.25
C PRO A 179 -6.64 -16.79 5.96
N THR A 180 -6.12 -15.75 6.65
CA THR A 180 -4.78 -15.21 6.41
C THR A 180 -3.67 -16.27 6.41
N GLY A 181 -3.76 -17.29 7.27
CA GLY A 181 -2.78 -18.39 7.32
C GLY A 181 -2.77 -19.30 6.09
N TRP A 182 -3.85 -19.36 5.29
CA TRP A 182 -3.98 -20.23 4.12
C TRP A 182 -3.67 -19.54 2.78
N LEU A 183 -3.30 -18.28 2.80
CA LEU A 183 -3.16 -17.49 1.58
C LEU A 183 -2.09 -18.03 0.62
N LEU A 184 -1.03 -18.64 1.12
CA LEU A 184 0.00 -19.28 0.30
C LEU A 184 -0.49 -20.52 -0.46
N GLY A 185 -1.65 -21.06 -0.10
CA GLY A 185 -2.30 -22.16 -0.84
C GLY A 185 -2.60 -21.79 -2.30
N LEU A 186 -2.92 -20.52 -2.60
CA LEU A 186 -3.21 -20.10 -3.97
C LEU A 186 -2.00 -20.19 -4.91
N PRO A 187 -0.84 -19.57 -4.62
CA PRO A 187 0.32 -19.70 -5.48
C PRO A 187 0.81 -21.16 -5.57
N LEU A 188 0.70 -21.95 -4.49
CA LEU A 188 1.00 -23.38 -4.53
C LEU A 188 0.07 -24.15 -5.48
N ALA A 189 -1.24 -23.92 -5.41
CA ALA A 189 -2.22 -24.59 -6.27
C ALA A 189 -2.01 -24.25 -7.75
N LEU A 190 -1.84 -22.96 -8.09
CA LEU A 190 -1.54 -22.53 -9.45
C LEU A 190 -0.20 -23.10 -9.95
N GLY A 191 0.82 -23.09 -9.09
CA GLY A 191 2.12 -23.67 -9.38
C GLY A 191 2.09 -25.18 -9.56
N ALA A 192 1.27 -25.92 -8.79
CA ALA A 192 1.06 -27.35 -8.97
C ALA A 192 0.54 -27.70 -10.37
N VAL A 193 -0.38 -26.85 -10.92
CA VAL A 193 -0.83 -27.01 -12.30
C VAL A 193 0.32 -26.82 -13.28
N ALA A 194 1.21 -25.84 -13.07
CA ALA A 194 2.42 -25.69 -13.90
C ALA A 194 3.32 -26.95 -13.85
N CYS A 195 3.50 -27.52 -12.66
CA CYS A 195 4.23 -28.77 -12.49
C CYS A 195 3.62 -29.93 -13.29
N VAL A 196 2.29 -30.07 -13.32
CA VAL A 196 1.60 -31.12 -14.12
C VAL A 196 1.98 -31.00 -15.61
N PHE A 197 1.98 -29.79 -16.19
CA PHE A 197 2.34 -29.59 -17.58
C PHE A 197 3.82 -29.95 -17.88
N VAL A 198 4.72 -29.68 -16.94
CA VAL A 198 6.15 -30.05 -17.07
C VAL A 198 6.35 -31.56 -16.90
N LEU A 199 5.59 -32.22 -16.03
CA LEU A 199 5.69 -33.65 -15.75
C LEU A 199 5.03 -34.54 -16.79
N ALA A 200 4.07 -34.01 -17.54
CA ALA A 200 3.36 -34.73 -18.61
C ALA A 200 4.25 -35.05 -19.83
N ASP A 201 5.53 -34.66 -19.81
CA ASP A 201 6.47 -35.00 -20.86
C ASP A 201 6.87 -36.49 -20.81
N ARG A 202 6.89 -37.16 -21.97
CA ARG A 202 7.04 -38.61 -22.08
C ARG A 202 8.51 -39.14 -22.08
N GLY A 203 9.49 -38.26 -21.84
CA GLY A 203 10.94 -38.59 -21.80
C GLY A 203 11.37 -39.35 -20.54
N GLY A 204 11.78 -40.56 -20.69
CA GLY A 204 11.80 -41.70 -19.74
C GLY A 204 12.77 -41.71 -18.55
N GLY A 205 13.56 -40.71 -18.23
CA GLY A 205 14.62 -40.88 -17.18
C GLY A 205 14.39 -40.19 -15.84
N MET A 206 13.51 -39.26 -15.75
CA MET A 206 13.31 -38.37 -14.59
C MET A 206 11.99 -38.57 -13.84
N ARG A 207 11.27 -39.66 -14.11
CA ARG A 207 9.90 -39.89 -13.61
C ARG A 207 9.77 -39.94 -12.08
N LYS A 208 10.70 -40.65 -11.40
CA LYS A 208 10.60 -40.80 -9.93
C LYS A 208 10.85 -39.50 -9.18
N GLY A 209 11.87 -38.74 -9.55
CA GLY A 209 12.18 -37.47 -8.91
C GLY A 209 11.10 -36.39 -9.15
N ARG A 210 10.48 -36.39 -10.34
CA ARG A 210 9.39 -35.49 -10.69
C ARG A 210 8.11 -35.80 -9.90
N ALA A 211 7.79 -37.11 -9.77
CA ALA A 211 6.65 -37.55 -8.95
C ALA A 211 6.84 -37.17 -7.47
N VAL A 212 8.05 -37.35 -6.95
CA VAL A 212 8.40 -36.94 -5.58
C VAL A 212 8.22 -35.42 -5.40
N ALA A 213 8.69 -34.60 -6.36
CA ALA A 213 8.51 -33.15 -6.30
C ALA A 213 7.04 -32.72 -6.34
N LEU A 214 6.21 -33.37 -7.17
CA LEU A 214 4.77 -33.12 -7.18
C LEU A 214 4.12 -33.52 -5.88
N CYS A 215 4.45 -34.69 -5.34
CA CYS A 215 3.94 -35.13 -4.03
C CYS A 215 4.38 -34.16 -2.92
N ALA A 216 5.61 -33.63 -2.95
CA ALA A 216 6.05 -32.61 -2.01
C ALA A 216 5.25 -31.31 -2.11
N VAL A 217 4.93 -30.84 -3.33
CA VAL A 217 4.07 -29.67 -3.54
C VAL A 217 2.65 -29.92 -3.03
N LEU A 218 2.08 -31.08 -3.35
CA LEU A 218 0.75 -31.46 -2.85
C LEU A 218 0.73 -31.62 -1.33
N PHE A 219 1.82 -32.15 -0.75
CA PHE A 219 1.98 -32.24 0.70
C PHE A 219 2.02 -30.85 1.36
N LEU A 220 2.69 -29.87 0.77
CA LEU A 220 2.71 -28.48 1.27
C LEU A 220 1.30 -27.84 1.27
N LEU A 221 0.42 -28.24 0.36
CA LEU A 221 -0.99 -27.77 0.36
C LEU A 221 -1.80 -28.29 1.55
N VAL A 222 -1.37 -29.39 2.16
CA VAL A 222 -2.07 -30.05 3.29
C VAL A 222 -1.47 -29.66 4.63
N ILE A 223 -0.23 -29.17 4.66
CA ILE A 223 0.41 -28.71 5.92
C ILE A 223 -0.38 -27.53 6.50
N PRO A 224 -0.74 -27.59 7.79
CA PRO A 224 -1.39 -26.46 8.44
C PRO A 224 -0.58 -25.16 8.27
N PRO A 225 -1.25 -24.02 8.17
CA PRO A 225 -0.56 -22.74 8.06
C PRO A 225 0.37 -22.55 9.27
N ALA A 226 1.57 -22.05 9.03
CA ALA A 226 2.44 -21.66 10.12
C ALA A 226 1.79 -20.50 10.88
N ASP A 227 1.87 -20.52 12.20
CA ASP A 227 1.50 -19.36 13.01
C ASP A 227 2.29 -18.14 12.55
N LEU A 228 1.57 -17.10 12.12
CA LEU A 228 2.19 -15.88 11.62
C LEU A 228 2.81 -15.12 12.80
N LYS A 229 4.13 -15.01 12.80
CA LYS A 229 4.84 -14.23 13.81
C LYS A 229 4.64 -12.76 13.53
N LEU A 230 3.91 -12.09 14.43
CA LEU A 230 3.75 -10.64 14.40
C LEU A 230 5.01 -9.95 14.92
N SER A 231 5.27 -8.75 14.44
CA SER A 231 6.25 -7.85 15.07
C SER A 231 5.87 -7.66 16.55
N PRO A 232 6.84 -7.71 17.48
CA PRO A 232 6.59 -7.49 18.91
C PRO A 232 6.04 -6.09 19.23
N TYR A 233 6.19 -5.16 18.30
CA TYR A 233 5.65 -3.80 18.41
C TYR A 233 4.20 -3.67 17.94
N LYS A 234 3.57 -4.71 17.43
CA LYS A 234 2.13 -4.73 17.15
C LYS A 234 1.33 -4.88 18.44
N ASP A 235 0.26 -4.09 18.59
CA ASP A 235 -0.59 -4.09 19.78
C ASP A 235 -1.15 -5.49 20.10
N LEU A 236 -1.56 -6.25 19.08
CA LEU A 236 -2.03 -7.61 19.23
C LEU A 236 -0.96 -8.54 19.83
N ALA A 237 0.31 -8.34 19.45
CA ALA A 237 1.41 -9.13 20.00
C ALA A 237 1.66 -8.81 21.49
N ALA A 238 1.44 -7.55 21.87
CA ALA A 238 1.54 -7.13 23.27
C ALA A 238 0.37 -7.69 24.11
N VAL A 239 -0.85 -7.56 23.61
CA VAL A 239 -2.06 -8.00 24.34
C VAL A 239 -2.11 -9.52 24.51
N ARG A 240 -1.66 -10.30 23.53
CA ARG A 240 -1.58 -11.77 23.65
C ARG A 240 -0.66 -12.28 24.76
N LYS A 241 0.24 -11.43 25.27
CA LYS A 241 1.13 -11.77 26.39
C LYS A 241 0.51 -11.50 27.75
N LEU A 242 -0.65 -10.85 27.80
CA LEU A 242 -1.34 -10.57 29.06
C LEU A 242 -1.93 -11.86 29.64
N PRO A 243 -2.00 -11.96 30.99
CA PRO A 243 -2.64 -13.08 31.64
C PRO A 243 -4.09 -13.25 31.17
N GLU A 244 -4.51 -14.50 30.97
CA GLU A 244 -5.85 -14.88 30.54
C GLU A 244 -6.32 -14.24 29.23
N ALA A 245 -5.39 -13.69 28.42
CA ALA A 245 -5.72 -13.18 27.10
C ALA A 245 -6.22 -14.30 26.18
N ARG A 246 -7.41 -14.12 25.60
CA ARG A 246 -8.02 -15.07 24.69
C ARG A 246 -8.60 -14.38 23.48
N GLU A 247 -8.36 -14.93 22.33
CA GLU A 247 -9.03 -14.51 21.11
C GLU A 247 -10.47 -15.03 21.14
N ILE A 248 -11.45 -14.13 21.08
CA ILE A 248 -12.87 -14.46 21.17
C ILE A 248 -13.58 -14.45 19.83
N ALA A 249 -13.03 -13.76 18.84
CA ALA A 249 -13.52 -13.75 17.48
C ALA A 249 -12.42 -13.35 16.50
N SER A 250 -12.48 -13.85 15.26
CA SER A 250 -11.59 -13.42 14.16
C SER A 250 -12.28 -13.54 12.81
N ARG A 251 -12.01 -12.57 11.93
CA ARG A 251 -12.43 -12.55 10.53
C ARG A 251 -11.30 -12.04 9.65
N SER A 252 -11.04 -12.71 8.57
CA SER A 252 -10.06 -12.31 7.57
C SER A 252 -10.74 -11.98 6.25
N GLY A 253 -10.22 -11.03 5.50
CA GLY A 253 -10.74 -10.67 4.20
C GLY A 253 -9.80 -9.73 3.43
N ILE A 254 -10.32 -9.14 2.36
CA ILE A 254 -9.54 -8.28 1.49
C ILE A 254 -9.04 -7.01 2.21
N SER A 255 -9.89 -6.43 3.07
CA SER A 255 -9.60 -5.16 3.76
C SER A 255 -8.71 -5.32 4.98
N GLY A 256 -8.58 -6.53 5.54
CA GLY A 256 -7.77 -6.75 6.74
C GLY A 256 -7.96 -8.13 7.37
N ASP A 257 -7.12 -8.42 8.36
CA ASP A 257 -7.31 -9.50 9.34
C ASP A 257 -7.77 -8.84 10.65
N TYR A 258 -9.01 -9.13 11.03
CA TYR A 258 -9.67 -8.53 12.17
C TYR A 258 -9.77 -9.54 13.30
N ARG A 259 -9.35 -9.15 14.49
CA ARG A 259 -9.35 -10.01 15.67
C ARG A 259 -9.89 -9.27 16.88
N ALA A 260 -10.64 -9.97 17.69
CA ALA A 260 -11.08 -9.49 18.98
C ALA A 260 -10.44 -10.33 20.08
N VAL A 261 -9.72 -9.67 20.97
CA VAL A 261 -9.05 -10.31 22.10
C VAL A 261 -9.59 -9.74 23.40
N PHE A 262 -10.02 -10.62 24.27
CA PHE A 262 -10.41 -10.29 25.63
C PHE A 262 -9.27 -10.66 26.61
N ALA A 263 -8.93 -9.72 27.47
CA ALA A 263 -8.06 -9.97 28.62
C ALA A 263 -8.63 -9.20 29.81
N PRO A 264 -8.86 -9.85 30.98
CA PRO A 264 -9.54 -9.25 32.12
C PRO A 264 -8.87 -7.98 32.66
N GLY A 265 -7.54 -7.91 32.55
CA GLY A 265 -6.76 -6.74 33.01
C GLY A 265 -6.72 -5.56 32.03
N VAL A 266 -7.43 -5.64 30.88
CA VAL A 266 -7.43 -4.54 29.91
C VAL A 266 -8.59 -3.60 30.16
N HIS A 267 -8.27 -2.35 30.44
CA HIS A 267 -9.19 -1.22 30.59
C HIS A 267 -8.72 -0.08 29.68
N SER A 268 -8.94 -0.23 28.38
CA SER A 268 -8.47 0.74 27.39
C SER A 268 -9.45 1.89 27.22
N ALA A 269 -9.06 3.08 27.63
CA ALA A 269 -9.84 4.30 27.45
C ALA A 269 -8.93 5.48 27.11
N PRO A 270 -8.27 5.48 25.93
CA PRO A 270 -7.32 6.50 25.55
C PRO A 270 -7.97 7.87 25.43
N GLY A 271 -7.42 8.87 26.17
CA GLY A 271 -7.98 10.23 26.19
C GLY A 271 -9.14 10.43 27.15
N LEU A 272 -9.45 9.44 28.00
CA LEU A 272 -10.43 9.60 29.07
C LEU A 272 -10.06 10.78 29.98
N SER A 273 -11.04 11.55 30.42
CA SER A 273 -10.89 12.62 31.38
C SER A 273 -10.27 12.11 32.68
N ILE A 274 -9.34 12.89 33.24
CA ILE A 274 -8.75 12.62 34.57
C ILE A 274 -9.76 12.81 35.71
N ARG A 275 -10.93 13.40 35.42
CA ARG A 275 -12.03 13.58 36.40
C ARG A 275 -13.01 12.42 36.40
N PHE A 276 -12.78 11.38 35.63
CA PHE A 276 -13.61 10.18 35.68
C PHE A 276 -13.22 9.32 36.88
N GLU A 277 -14.12 9.16 37.82
CA GLU A 277 -13.88 8.38 39.08
C GLU A 277 -14.57 7.00 39.04
N GLY A 278 -15.26 6.66 37.96
CA GLY A 278 -15.96 5.38 37.85
C GLY A 278 -15.08 4.25 37.34
N GLU A 279 -15.64 3.04 37.29
CA GLU A 279 -14.95 1.87 36.73
C GLU A 279 -15.16 1.77 35.23
N ILE A 280 -14.10 1.35 34.52
CA ILE A 280 -14.18 0.97 33.12
C ILE A 280 -14.58 -0.52 33.07
N PRO A 281 -15.68 -0.88 32.40
CA PRO A 281 -16.09 -2.28 32.34
C PRO A 281 -15.06 -3.14 31.60
N PRO A 282 -15.05 -4.45 31.80
CA PRO A 282 -14.24 -5.37 31.00
C PRO A 282 -14.50 -5.19 29.50
N GLN A 283 -13.44 -5.21 28.69
CA GLN A 283 -13.50 -4.89 27.28
C GLN A 283 -12.84 -5.97 26.42
N ALA A 284 -13.36 -6.22 25.24
CA ALA A 284 -12.64 -6.87 24.16
C ALA A 284 -11.98 -5.80 23.27
N MET A 285 -10.69 -5.95 23.06
CA MET A 285 -9.96 -5.09 22.11
C MET A 285 -10.12 -5.61 20.69
N VAL A 286 -10.44 -4.72 19.76
CA VAL A 286 -10.57 -5.02 18.34
C VAL A 286 -9.31 -4.57 17.61
N PHE A 287 -8.72 -5.48 16.84
CA PHE A 287 -7.51 -5.25 16.06
C PHE A 287 -7.79 -5.39 14.56
N ALA A 288 -7.11 -4.58 13.75
CA ALA A 288 -7.01 -4.72 12.31
C ALA A 288 -5.54 -4.89 11.94
N ASP A 289 -5.18 -5.99 11.29
CA ASP A 289 -3.79 -6.33 10.96
C ASP A 289 -2.83 -6.23 12.16
N GLY A 290 -3.32 -6.57 13.35
CA GLY A 290 -2.57 -6.52 14.59
C GLY A 290 -2.45 -5.15 15.26
N GLU A 291 -3.03 -4.09 14.70
CA GLU A 291 -3.12 -2.75 15.29
C GLU A 291 -4.48 -2.55 15.96
N GLN A 292 -4.50 -1.93 17.14
CA GLN A 292 -5.74 -1.63 17.84
C GLN A 292 -6.59 -0.63 17.05
N ARG A 293 -7.87 -0.96 16.87
CA ARG A 293 -8.86 -0.09 16.25
C ARG A 293 -9.83 0.52 17.24
N GLY A 294 -10.16 -0.19 18.29
CA GLY A 294 -11.10 0.27 19.31
C GLY A 294 -11.42 -0.84 20.29
N THR A 295 -12.45 -0.65 21.12
CA THR A 295 -12.90 -1.63 22.08
C THR A 295 -14.40 -1.91 22.00
N VAL A 296 -14.78 -3.03 22.58
CA VAL A 296 -16.15 -3.46 22.77
C VAL A 296 -16.35 -3.72 24.27
N PRO A 297 -17.01 -2.84 25.01
CA PRO A 297 -17.34 -3.06 26.42
C PRO A 297 -18.29 -4.24 26.57
N LYS A 298 -18.05 -5.07 27.58
CA LYS A 298 -18.94 -6.16 27.93
C LYS A 298 -20.30 -5.62 28.37
N ASP A 299 -21.39 -6.19 27.84
CA ASP A 299 -22.77 -5.81 28.12
C ASP A 299 -23.12 -4.31 27.87
N GLY A 300 -22.22 -3.56 27.21
CA GLY A 300 -22.39 -2.12 26.93
C GLY A 300 -23.61 -1.78 26.09
N GLY A 301 -24.09 -2.71 25.26
CA GLY A 301 -25.30 -2.53 24.47
C GLY A 301 -26.59 -2.48 25.27
N ARG A 302 -26.61 -3.04 26.47
CA ARG A 302 -27.74 -2.99 27.40
C ARG A 302 -27.79 -1.64 28.14
N THR A 303 -26.63 -1.16 28.59
CA THR A 303 -26.49 0.12 29.28
C THR A 303 -25.19 0.76 28.84
N PRO A 304 -25.22 1.88 28.08
CA PRO A 304 -23.99 2.55 27.67
C PRO A 304 -23.14 2.95 28.88
N PRO A 305 -21.86 2.53 28.94
CA PRO A 305 -21.00 2.83 30.07
C PRO A 305 -20.75 4.32 30.25
N ALA A 306 -20.80 4.80 31.48
CA ALA A 306 -20.70 6.23 31.80
C ALA A 306 -19.38 6.88 31.35
N TYR A 307 -18.26 6.13 31.37
CA TYR A 307 -16.95 6.64 30.96
C TYR A 307 -16.94 7.20 29.52
N LEU A 308 -17.82 6.68 28.63
CA LEU A 308 -17.93 7.14 27.26
C LEU A 308 -18.36 8.61 27.13
N GLY A 309 -19.03 9.15 28.15
CA GLY A 309 -19.39 10.57 28.21
C GLY A 309 -18.24 11.50 28.60
N TYR A 310 -17.07 10.93 28.98
CA TYR A 310 -15.91 11.66 29.47
C TYR A 310 -14.74 11.74 28.48
N PHE A 311 -15.00 11.57 27.18
CA PHE A 311 -13.99 11.77 26.13
C PHE A 311 -14.10 13.16 25.50
N PRO A 312 -12.97 13.75 25.02
CA PRO A 312 -13.03 15.03 24.30
C PRO A 312 -13.82 14.93 22.99
N ALA A 313 -13.93 13.74 22.41
CA ALA A 313 -14.73 13.45 21.24
C ALA A 313 -16.24 13.66 21.45
N VAL A 314 -16.72 13.72 22.71
CA VAL A 314 -18.12 13.96 23.05
C VAL A 314 -18.51 15.45 22.95
N LEU A 315 -17.54 16.37 22.87
CA LEU A 315 -17.80 17.81 22.75
C LEU A 315 -18.87 18.18 21.70
N PRO A 316 -18.84 17.70 20.45
CA PRO A 316 -19.85 18.07 19.46
C PRO A 316 -21.27 17.67 19.86
N TYR A 317 -21.44 16.56 20.57
CA TYR A 317 -22.73 16.07 21.05
C TYR A 317 -23.30 16.90 22.21
N ARG A 318 -22.44 17.62 22.95
CA ARG A 318 -22.87 18.56 23.99
C ARG A 318 -23.26 19.93 23.43
N LEU A 319 -22.90 20.21 22.17
CA LEU A 319 -23.23 21.48 21.52
C LEU A 319 -24.50 21.40 20.67
N VAL A 320 -24.91 20.20 20.27
CA VAL A 320 -26.09 19.95 19.43
C VAL A 320 -27.02 18.96 20.13
N GLU A 321 -28.27 19.30 20.29
CA GLU A 321 -29.30 18.45 20.89
C GLU A 321 -29.80 17.42 19.87
N HIS A 322 -29.91 16.15 20.28
CA HIS A 322 -30.39 15.02 19.46
C HIS A 322 -29.85 14.98 18.02
N PRO A 323 -28.49 15.01 17.83
CA PRO A 323 -27.91 15.16 16.51
C PRO A 323 -28.12 13.93 15.63
N ARG A 324 -28.27 14.17 14.32
CA ARG A 324 -28.04 13.15 13.29
C ARG A 324 -26.53 13.08 13.05
N VAL A 325 -25.94 11.93 13.36
CA VAL A 325 -24.49 11.75 13.37
C VAL A 325 -24.03 10.99 12.14
N LEU A 326 -22.96 11.45 11.51
CA LEU A 326 -22.16 10.71 10.54
C LEU A 326 -20.79 10.44 11.15
N GLN A 327 -20.42 9.17 11.30
CA GLN A 327 -19.13 8.73 11.80
C GLN A 327 -18.34 8.02 10.71
N PHE A 328 -17.10 8.40 10.51
CA PHE A 328 -16.17 7.68 9.64
C PHE A 328 -15.31 6.71 10.43
N GLY A 329 -15.39 5.43 10.02
CA GLY A 329 -14.69 4.30 10.66
C GLY A 329 -15.46 3.69 11.83
N LEU A 330 -15.46 2.36 11.88
CA LEU A 330 -16.00 1.57 13.00
C LEU A 330 -14.85 1.23 13.96
N ARG A 331 -14.96 1.73 15.22
CA ARG A 331 -13.96 1.55 16.27
C ARG A 331 -14.53 0.69 17.39
N GLY A 332 -14.83 -0.57 17.12
CA GLY A 332 -15.59 -1.40 18.06
C GLY A 332 -17.01 -0.84 18.21
N THR A 333 -17.54 -0.82 19.45
CA THR A 333 -18.87 -0.27 19.74
C THR A 333 -18.84 1.08 20.43
N GLU A 334 -17.67 1.64 20.76
CA GLU A 334 -17.53 2.87 21.55
C GLU A 334 -18.27 4.08 20.95
N GLY A 335 -18.12 4.32 19.64
CA GLY A 335 -18.80 5.42 18.97
C GLY A 335 -20.33 5.26 18.97
N ILE A 336 -20.82 4.02 18.82
CA ILE A 336 -22.26 3.71 18.86
C ILE A 336 -22.82 3.98 20.26
N LEU A 337 -22.12 3.50 21.27
CA LEU A 337 -22.52 3.63 22.67
C LEU A 337 -22.41 5.10 23.16
N ALA A 338 -21.39 5.83 22.72
CA ALA A 338 -21.25 7.25 23.01
C ALA A 338 -22.41 8.07 22.39
N ALA A 339 -22.72 7.83 21.13
CA ALA A 339 -23.85 8.48 20.45
C ALA A 339 -25.19 8.16 21.13
N ALA A 340 -25.40 6.89 21.54
CA ALA A 340 -26.59 6.50 22.30
C ALA A 340 -26.65 7.16 23.68
N GLY A 341 -25.54 7.20 24.42
CA GLY A 341 -25.47 7.78 25.76
C GLY A 341 -25.72 9.30 25.79
N VAL A 342 -25.49 10.01 24.70
CA VAL A 342 -25.79 11.45 24.56
C VAL A 342 -27.13 11.74 23.87
N GLY A 343 -27.92 10.70 23.54
CA GLY A 343 -29.23 10.84 22.95
C GLY A 343 -29.24 11.31 21.50
N ALA A 344 -28.31 10.84 20.68
CA ALA A 344 -28.33 11.09 19.24
C ALA A 344 -29.61 10.54 18.62
N SER A 345 -30.17 11.25 17.62
CA SER A 345 -31.42 10.85 16.95
C SER A 345 -31.21 9.74 15.93
N SER A 346 -30.01 9.70 15.30
CA SER A 346 -29.58 8.62 14.42
C SER A 346 -28.06 8.63 14.24
N LEU A 347 -27.49 7.47 13.91
CA LEU A 347 -26.08 7.29 13.63
C LEU A 347 -25.87 6.57 12.30
N THR A 348 -25.19 7.23 11.38
CA THR A 348 -24.70 6.62 10.15
C THR A 348 -23.19 6.39 10.27
N ILE A 349 -22.73 5.14 10.16
CA ILE A 349 -21.32 4.78 10.17
C ILE A 349 -20.89 4.39 8.76
N VAL A 350 -19.79 4.95 8.30
CA VAL A 350 -19.18 4.60 7.02
C VAL A 350 -17.91 3.82 7.27
N GLU A 351 -17.94 2.51 6.98
CA GLU A 351 -16.83 1.58 7.18
C GLU A 351 -16.70 0.67 5.96
N PRO A 352 -15.57 0.76 5.22
CA PRO A 352 -15.38 -0.07 4.02
C PRO A 352 -15.13 -1.56 4.31
N ALA A 353 -14.71 -1.90 5.51
CA ALA A 353 -14.33 -3.26 5.88
C ALA A 353 -15.54 -4.07 6.36
N GLN A 354 -16.11 -4.89 5.47
CA GLN A 354 -17.25 -5.76 5.78
C GLN A 354 -16.92 -6.74 6.90
N GLU A 355 -15.69 -7.26 6.94
CA GLU A 355 -15.22 -8.22 7.93
C GLU A 355 -15.24 -7.60 9.34
N LEU A 356 -14.84 -6.32 9.47
CA LEU A 356 -14.91 -5.60 10.73
C LEU A 356 -16.36 -5.38 11.17
N VAL A 357 -17.22 -4.99 10.23
CA VAL A 357 -18.65 -4.80 10.51
C VAL A 357 -19.29 -6.09 11.03
N ARG A 358 -19.03 -7.23 10.37
CA ARG A 358 -19.55 -8.53 10.78
C ARG A 358 -18.96 -9.00 12.11
N LEU A 359 -17.65 -8.80 12.32
CA LEU A 359 -17.01 -9.13 13.59
C LEU A 359 -17.71 -8.43 14.76
N VAL A 360 -17.92 -7.11 14.65
CA VAL A 360 -18.52 -6.29 15.71
C VAL A 360 -20.02 -6.56 15.87
N ARG A 361 -20.75 -6.70 14.74
CA ARG A 361 -22.21 -6.83 14.75
C ARG A 361 -22.70 -8.25 15.07
N GLU A 362 -22.00 -9.24 14.54
CA GLU A 362 -22.43 -10.65 14.62
C GLU A 362 -21.67 -11.39 15.72
N ASP A 363 -20.34 -11.49 15.59
CA ASP A 363 -19.51 -12.37 16.42
C ASP A 363 -19.39 -11.85 17.86
N LEU A 364 -19.34 -10.51 18.02
CA LEU A 364 -19.23 -9.88 19.35
C LEU A 364 -20.57 -9.48 19.95
N SER A 365 -21.70 -9.78 19.31
CA SER A 365 -23.04 -9.43 19.81
C SER A 365 -23.34 -10.05 21.19
N GLY A 366 -22.95 -11.31 21.39
CA GLY A 366 -23.11 -12.01 22.69
C GLY A 366 -22.26 -11.38 23.80
N PHE A 367 -21.06 -10.87 23.47
CA PHE A 367 -20.17 -10.23 24.43
C PHE A 367 -20.62 -8.80 24.75
N SER A 368 -21.01 -8.03 23.74
CA SER A 368 -21.43 -6.62 23.89
C SER A 368 -22.82 -6.45 24.47
N GLY A 369 -23.64 -7.50 24.52
CA GLY A 369 -25.07 -7.39 24.85
C GLY A 369 -25.92 -6.81 23.72
N GLY A 370 -25.42 -6.80 22.50
CA GLY A 370 -26.06 -6.23 21.32
C GLY A 370 -25.74 -4.74 21.12
N TRP A 371 -26.56 -4.08 20.29
CA TRP A 371 -26.49 -2.64 20.08
C TRP A 371 -27.65 -1.94 20.78
N PRO A 372 -27.50 -0.66 21.20
CA PRO A 372 -28.56 0.08 21.86
C PRO A 372 -29.80 0.16 20.96
N GLY A 373 -30.89 -0.51 21.36
CA GLY A 373 -32.10 -0.60 20.56
C GLY A 373 -32.84 0.74 20.34
N ALA A 374 -32.55 1.73 21.18
CA ALA A 374 -33.12 3.05 21.07
C ALA A 374 -32.48 3.96 20.02
N LEU A 375 -31.26 3.63 19.55
CA LEU A 375 -30.54 4.42 18.54
C LEU A 375 -30.65 3.75 17.17
N PRO A 376 -31.25 4.37 16.16
CA PRO A 376 -31.20 3.91 14.78
C PRO A 376 -29.76 3.99 14.25
N VAL A 377 -29.12 2.82 14.01
CA VAL A 377 -27.75 2.73 13.49
C VAL A 377 -27.78 2.18 12.07
N GLU A 378 -27.27 2.96 11.13
CA GLU A 378 -27.07 2.58 9.74
C GLU A 378 -25.60 2.41 9.46
N ILE A 379 -25.16 1.26 8.90
CA ILE A 379 -23.78 1.07 8.44
C ILE A 379 -23.75 1.06 6.92
N ARG A 380 -22.81 1.83 6.36
CA ARG A 380 -22.51 1.93 4.95
C ARG A 380 -21.13 1.32 4.68
N GLU A 381 -21.11 0.19 4.01
CA GLU A 381 -19.90 -0.57 3.66
C GLU A 381 -19.24 0.00 2.41
N GLU A 382 -18.74 1.23 2.51
CA GLU A 382 -18.11 1.94 1.41
C GLU A 382 -17.05 2.94 1.90
N GLY A 383 -16.19 3.41 0.99
CA GLY A 383 -15.18 4.42 1.32
C GLY A 383 -15.81 5.78 1.68
N ALA A 384 -15.21 6.50 2.63
CA ALA A 384 -15.71 7.80 3.10
C ALA A 384 -15.93 8.83 1.98
N ARG A 385 -14.99 8.92 1.01
CA ARG A 385 -15.08 9.83 -0.14
C ARG A 385 -16.22 9.45 -1.09
N ASN A 386 -16.46 8.14 -1.26
CA ASN A 386 -17.58 7.65 -2.08
C ASN A 386 -18.92 7.97 -1.44
N PHE A 387 -19.04 7.75 -0.13
CA PHE A 387 -20.24 8.11 0.61
C PHE A 387 -20.54 9.61 0.51
N LEU A 388 -19.57 10.47 0.82
CA LEU A 388 -19.71 11.93 0.75
C LEU A 388 -20.08 12.44 -0.65
N ALA A 389 -19.64 11.77 -1.70
CA ALA A 389 -19.98 12.14 -3.07
C ALA A 389 -21.39 11.70 -3.49
N ARG A 390 -21.86 10.53 -2.99
CA ARG A 390 -23.13 9.91 -3.39
C ARG A 390 -24.30 10.30 -2.52
N ASP A 391 -24.09 10.31 -1.20
CA ASP A 391 -25.14 10.61 -0.23
C ASP A 391 -25.28 12.14 -0.06
N LEU A 392 -26.47 12.64 -0.36
CA LEU A 392 -26.76 14.07 -0.31
C LEU A 392 -27.38 14.52 1.03
N ARG A 393 -27.63 13.59 1.95
CA ARG A 393 -28.12 13.91 3.28
C ARG A 393 -27.18 14.88 3.98
N VAL A 394 -27.75 15.67 4.87
CA VAL A 394 -27.00 16.57 5.75
C VAL A 394 -27.05 16.05 7.18
N PHE A 395 -25.97 16.25 7.90
CA PHE A 395 -25.76 15.76 9.26
C PHE A 395 -25.55 16.94 10.21
N ASP A 396 -25.92 16.74 11.46
CA ASP A 396 -25.74 17.73 12.49
C ASP A 396 -24.37 17.60 13.17
N VAL A 397 -23.81 16.39 13.17
CA VAL A 397 -22.42 16.12 13.57
C VAL A 397 -21.79 15.17 12.56
N ILE A 398 -20.62 15.55 12.04
CA ILE A 398 -19.75 14.67 11.24
C ILE A 398 -18.49 14.45 12.05
N GLU A 399 -18.24 13.19 12.45
CA GLU A 399 -17.11 12.81 13.28
C GLU A 399 -16.03 12.11 12.45
N VAL A 400 -14.81 12.64 12.54
CA VAL A 400 -13.58 11.99 12.05
C VAL A 400 -12.69 11.77 13.26
N ALA A 401 -12.65 10.55 13.76
CA ALA A 401 -11.82 10.24 14.89
C ALA A 401 -10.61 9.42 14.45
N ASP A 402 -9.43 9.96 14.68
CA ASP A 402 -8.13 9.34 14.42
C ASP A 402 -7.42 8.99 15.73
N ILE A 403 -8.17 8.38 16.65
CA ILE A 403 -7.63 7.82 17.89
C ILE A 403 -7.51 6.31 17.71
N SER A 404 -6.54 5.89 16.92
CA SER A 404 -6.10 4.50 16.82
C SER A 404 -5.03 4.21 17.88
N SER A 405 -4.19 3.24 17.68
CA SER A 405 -3.08 2.94 18.59
C SER A 405 -2.21 4.16 18.89
N ALA A 406 -2.03 4.49 20.17
CA ALA A 406 -1.11 5.54 20.62
C ALA A 406 0.33 5.25 20.23
N THR A 407 0.74 3.99 20.27
CA THR A 407 2.09 3.53 19.95
C THR A 407 2.45 3.84 18.50
N PHE A 408 1.56 3.54 17.54
CA PHE A 408 1.85 3.69 16.12
C PHE A 408 1.61 5.10 15.62
N SER A 409 0.65 5.81 16.18
CA SER A 409 0.49 7.24 15.91
C SER A 409 1.77 8.01 16.27
N SER A 410 2.39 7.70 17.41
CA SER A 410 3.64 8.35 17.84
C SER A 410 4.83 8.03 16.92
N LEU A 411 4.91 6.84 16.36
CA LEU A 411 6.02 6.38 15.51
C LEU A 411 5.92 6.84 14.06
N GLY A 412 4.79 7.44 13.62
CA GLY A 412 4.62 7.92 12.25
C GLY A 412 4.67 6.81 11.19
N VAL A 413 4.24 5.60 11.55
CA VAL A 413 4.19 4.45 10.64
C VAL A 413 3.23 4.71 9.48
N HIS A 414 2.16 5.48 9.69
CA HIS A 414 1.17 5.81 8.68
C HIS A 414 1.58 6.93 7.71
N ALA A 415 2.79 7.48 7.83
CA ALA A 415 3.25 8.61 7.00
C ALA A 415 3.25 8.33 5.48
N THR A 416 3.38 7.06 5.09
CA THR A 416 3.39 6.62 3.69
C THR A 416 2.02 6.17 3.18
N GLY A 417 0.98 6.17 4.04
CA GLY A 417 -0.38 5.79 3.69
C GLY A 417 -1.19 6.96 3.13
N GLU A 418 -2.01 6.68 2.13
CA GLU A 418 -2.91 7.64 1.51
C GLU A 418 -4.16 7.88 2.39
N THR A 419 -4.42 9.13 2.79
CA THR A 419 -5.55 9.53 3.64
C THR A 419 -6.45 10.55 2.93
N PHE A 420 -7.22 10.09 1.96
CA PHE A 420 -8.05 10.96 1.11
C PHE A 420 -9.19 11.70 1.85
N LEU A 421 -9.60 11.25 3.03
CA LEU A 421 -10.60 11.96 3.83
C LEU A 421 -10.05 13.26 4.43
N LEU A 422 -8.74 13.28 4.76
CA LEU A 422 -8.07 14.42 5.40
C LEU A 422 -7.42 15.38 4.39
N THR A 423 -7.66 15.19 3.08
CA THR A 423 -7.26 16.15 2.05
C THR A 423 -8.19 17.37 2.06
N ARG A 424 -7.77 18.44 1.41
CA ARG A 424 -8.60 19.63 1.19
C ARG A 424 -9.95 19.27 0.57
N GLU A 425 -9.93 18.42 -0.46
CA GLU A 425 -11.12 17.94 -1.17
C GLU A 425 -12.01 17.09 -0.26
N GLY A 426 -11.42 16.27 0.63
CA GLY A 426 -12.15 15.47 1.63
C GLY A 426 -12.84 16.33 2.67
N ILE A 427 -12.13 17.29 3.25
CA ILE A 427 -12.68 18.25 4.23
C ILE A 427 -13.75 19.12 3.60
N ARG A 428 -13.56 19.61 2.36
CA ARG A 428 -14.57 20.33 1.60
C ARG A 428 -15.85 19.52 1.43
N ALA A 429 -15.71 18.25 1.05
CA ALA A 429 -16.84 17.35 0.88
C ALA A 429 -17.59 17.11 2.21
N ALA A 430 -16.86 16.95 3.34
CA ALA A 430 -17.48 16.83 4.66
C ALA A 430 -18.20 18.10 5.08
N LEU A 431 -17.59 19.29 4.93
CA LEU A 431 -18.21 20.57 5.22
C LEU A 431 -19.48 20.82 4.39
N ALA A 432 -19.52 20.32 3.15
CA ALA A 432 -20.71 20.43 2.29
C ALA A 432 -21.89 19.57 2.77
N ARG A 433 -21.67 18.57 3.62
CA ARG A 433 -22.69 17.69 4.20
C ARG A 433 -23.13 18.11 5.60
N LEU A 434 -22.66 19.24 6.12
CA LEU A 434 -23.15 19.81 7.37
C LEU A 434 -24.47 20.50 7.18
N GLY A 435 -25.42 20.21 8.07
CA GLY A 435 -26.64 20.94 8.23
C GLY A 435 -26.39 22.37 8.72
N LYS A 436 -27.48 23.19 8.77
CA LYS A 436 -27.40 24.55 9.31
C LYS A 436 -27.01 24.50 10.79
N GLY A 437 -25.79 24.97 11.10
CA GLY A 437 -25.28 24.89 12.47
C GLY A 437 -24.62 23.57 12.82
N GLY A 438 -24.52 22.62 11.88
CA GLY A 438 -23.83 21.35 12.08
C GLY A 438 -22.33 21.49 12.31
N LEU A 439 -21.72 20.50 12.94
CA LEU A 439 -20.34 20.48 13.39
C LEU A 439 -19.55 19.39 12.66
N LEU A 440 -18.41 19.74 12.09
CA LEU A 440 -17.37 18.81 11.72
C LEU A 440 -16.43 18.67 12.92
N ALA A 441 -16.30 17.45 13.46
CA ALA A 441 -15.47 17.16 14.60
C ALA A 441 -14.29 16.29 14.19
N PHE A 442 -13.09 16.64 14.65
CA PHE A 442 -11.91 15.84 14.52
C PHE A 442 -11.28 15.61 15.89
N SER A 443 -10.98 14.36 16.24
CA SER A 443 -10.32 14.01 17.49
C SER A 443 -9.12 13.09 17.21
N GLY A 444 -8.00 13.37 17.87
CA GLY A 444 -6.75 12.63 17.65
C GLY A 444 -5.77 12.76 18.82
N TRP A 445 -4.62 12.09 18.65
CA TRP A 445 -3.52 12.18 19.62
C TRP A 445 -2.80 13.53 19.52
N LEU A 446 -2.50 14.12 20.67
CA LEU A 446 -1.67 15.33 20.75
C LEU A 446 -0.19 14.92 20.82
N LYS A 447 0.56 15.25 19.76
CA LYS A 447 2.01 15.05 19.68
C LYS A 447 2.76 16.31 20.10
N THR A 448 3.92 16.13 20.68
CA THR A 448 4.87 17.20 21.01
C THR A 448 6.10 17.10 20.11
N PRO A 449 6.42 18.12 19.27
CA PRO A 449 5.60 19.29 18.91
C PRO A 449 4.29 18.95 18.19
N PRO A 450 3.27 19.84 18.28
CA PRO A 450 1.94 19.57 17.68
C PRO A 450 2.04 19.53 16.15
N ARG A 451 1.50 18.47 15.54
CA ARG A 451 1.58 18.21 14.10
C ARG A 451 0.20 18.00 13.48
N GLU A 452 -0.46 16.88 13.80
CA GLU A 452 -1.79 16.57 13.27
C GLU A 452 -2.81 17.65 13.62
N SER A 453 -2.83 18.12 14.87
CA SER A 453 -3.74 19.17 15.35
C SER A 453 -3.60 20.46 14.54
N VAL A 454 -2.38 20.89 14.28
CA VAL A 454 -2.09 22.12 13.51
C VAL A 454 -2.44 21.91 12.03
N LYS A 455 -2.06 20.77 11.46
CA LYS A 455 -2.30 20.47 10.03
C LYS A 455 -3.78 20.36 9.70
N ILE A 456 -4.59 19.73 10.56
CA ILE A 456 -6.04 19.64 10.35
C ILE A 456 -6.72 21.00 10.50
N LEU A 457 -6.32 21.81 11.49
CA LEU A 457 -6.82 23.18 11.67
C LEU A 457 -6.57 24.04 10.44
N ARG A 458 -5.33 24.00 9.89
CA ARG A 458 -4.98 24.72 8.65
C ARG A 458 -5.82 24.23 7.47
N THR A 459 -6.03 22.90 7.35
CA THR A 459 -6.84 22.34 6.28
C THR A 459 -8.30 22.83 6.36
N ILE A 460 -8.90 22.75 7.54
CA ILE A 460 -10.26 23.24 7.80
C ILE A 460 -10.36 24.72 7.48
N ARG A 461 -9.43 25.52 7.98
CA ARG A 461 -9.39 26.97 7.74
C ARG A 461 -9.33 27.31 6.26
N VAL A 462 -8.41 26.70 5.52
CA VAL A 462 -8.25 26.94 4.08
C VAL A 462 -9.55 26.64 3.33
N GLU A 463 -10.25 25.56 3.69
CA GLU A 463 -11.51 25.20 3.02
C GLU A 463 -12.69 26.09 3.45
N LEU A 464 -12.74 26.57 4.70
CA LEU A 464 -13.71 27.58 5.12
C LEU A 464 -13.51 28.89 4.35
N LEU A 465 -12.27 29.37 4.23
CA LEU A 465 -11.95 30.58 3.46
C LEU A 465 -12.24 30.41 1.97
N ALA A 466 -11.91 29.26 1.39
CA ALA A 466 -12.22 28.94 -0.01
C ALA A 466 -13.73 28.89 -0.29
N ALA A 467 -14.54 28.57 0.73
CA ALA A 467 -15.99 28.62 0.66
C ALA A 467 -16.60 30.04 0.92
N GLY A 468 -15.77 31.08 1.04
CA GLY A 468 -16.20 32.44 1.33
C GLY A 468 -16.66 32.69 2.78
N LEU A 469 -16.30 31.75 3.68
CA LEU A 469 -16.74 31.79 5.09
C LEU A 469 -15.64 32.46 5.96
N ALA A 470 -15.38 33.72 5.74
CA ALA A 470 -14.50 34.54 6.56
C ALA A 470 -15.26 35.23 7.69
N PRO A 471 -14.64 35.53 8.85
CA PRO A 471 -13.38 34.95 9.32
C PRO A 471 -13.55 33.48 9.74
N ALA A 472 -12.58 32.60 9.38
CA ALA A 472 -12.63 31.20 9.74
C ALA A 472 -12.44 30.96 11.26
N ALA A 473 -11.73 31.88 11.91
CA ALA A 473 -11.42 31.83 13.34
C ALA A 473 -12.68 31.70 14.24
N ASP A 474 -13.77 32.42 13.89
CA ASP A 474 -15.01 32.39 14.64
C ASP A 474 -15.84 31.12 14.43
N ARG A 475 -15.38 30.25 13.54
CA ARG A 475 -16.08 29.01 13.14
C ARG A 475 -15.36 27.74 13.62
N ILE A 476 -14.33 27.90 14.44
CA ILE A 476 -13.50 26.84 14.95
C ILE A 476 -13.47 26.93 16.47
N ALA A 477 -13.55 25.78 17.16
CA ALA A 477 -13.19 25.65 18.54
C ALA A 477 -12.31 24.42 18.74
N ALA A 478 -11.32 24.52 19.63
CA ALA A 478 -10.37 23.45 19.88
C ALA A 478 -10.09 23.30 21.38
N ILE A 479 -10.09 22.03 21.82
CA ILE A 479 -9.80 21.66 23.20
C ILE A 479 -8.67 20.62 23.24
N ARG A 480 -7.98 20.54 24.35
CA ARG A 480 -7.01 19.48 24.63
C ARG A 480 -7.34 18.73 25.91
N GLY A 481 -7.09 17.44 25.91
CA GLY A 481 -6.96 16.60 27.09
C GLY A 481 -5.49 16.35 27.44
N TRP A 482 -5.25 15.37 28.29
CA TRP A 482 -3.89 15.00 28.71
C TRP A 482 -2.98 14.57 27.54
N GLY A 483 -3.44 13.75 26.64
CA GLY A 483 -2.67 13.27 25.47
C GLY A 483 -3.44 13.35 24.15
N THR A 484 -4.58 14.03 24.16
CA THR A 484 -5.49 14.11 23.01
C THR A 484 -5.91 15.55 22.74
N PHE A 485 -6.35 15.81 21.53
CA PHE A 485 -7.02 17.06 21.18
C PHE A 485 -8.30 16.77 20.44
N SER A 486 -9.25 17.72 20.49
CA SER A 486 -10.46 17.70 19.70
C SER A 486 -10.71 19.07 19.10
N VAL A 487 -11.11 19.08 17.82
CA VAL A 487 -11.45 20.28 17.06
C VAL A 487 -12.88 20.14 16.59
N VAL A 488 -13.66 21.19 16.75
CA VAL A 488 -14.98 21.34 16.13
C VAL A 488 -14.99 22.54 15.21
N ALA A 489 -15.54 22.37 14.01
CA ALA A 489 -15.64 23.43 13.02
C ALA A 489 -17.03 23.43 12.38
N ARG A 490 -17.52 24.60 11.97
CA ARG A 490 -18.84 24.77 11.37
C ARG A 490 -18.85 25.85 10.31
N ARG A 491 -19.92 25.89 9.53
CA ARG A 491 -20.07 26.89 8.46
C ARG A 491 -20.55 28.26 8.97
N THR A 492 -21.22 28.30 10.11
CA THR A 492 -21.70 29.56 10.78
C THR A 492 -20.77 29.92 11.94
N PRO A 493 -20.60 31.19 12.29
CA PRO A 493 -19.83 31.56 13.48
C PRO A 493 -20.44 30.95 14.77
N PHE A 494 -19.59 30.64 15.73
CA PHE A 494 -20.01 30.27 17.07
C PHE A 494 -20.63 31.51 17.79
N ARG A 495 -21.74 31.32 18.48
CA ARG A 495 -22.28 32.33 19.35
C ARG A 495 -21.54 32.36 20.67
N PRO A 496 -21.49 33.50 21.39
CA PRO A 496 -20.85 33.57 22.70
C PRO A 496 -21.29 32.48 23.66
N ALA A 497 -22.63 32.26 23.77
CA ALA A 497 -23.21 31.21 24.63
C ALA A 497 -22.77 29.78 24.25
N GLU A 498 -22.43 29.53 22.97
CA GLU A 498 -21.90 28.20 22.54
C GLU A 498 -20.44 28.04 22.94
N ILE A 499 -19.68 29.12 22.88
CA ILE A 499 -18.30 29.15 23.39
C ILE A 499 -18.27 28.97 24.92
N ASP A 500 -19.21 29.57 25.63
CA ASP A 500 -19.33 29.38 27.07
C ASP A 500 -19.68 27.92 27.42
N ARG A 501 -20.51 27.24 26.62
CA ARG A 501 -20.75 25.79 26.75
C ARG A 501 -19.48 24.98 26.55
N VAL A 502 -18.62 25.35 25.60
CA VAL A 502 -17.29 24.69 25.41
C VAL A 502 -16.42 24.91 26.65
N ARG A 503 -16.41 26.13 27.24
CA ARG A 503 -15.66 26.42 28.46
C ARG A 503 -16.20 25.62 29.66
N MET A 504 -17.52 25.55 29.82
CA MET A 504 -18.12 24.70 30.85
C MET A 504 -17.77 23.24 30.69
N PHE A 505 -17.84 22.70 29.44
CA PHE A 505 -17.40 21.34 29.16
C PHE A 505 -15.92 21.12 29.55
N CYS A 506 -15.05 22.07 29.23
CA CYS A 506 -13.65 21.97 29.63
C CYS A 506 -13.50 21.98 31.16
N SER A 507 -14.23 22.86 31.85
CA SER A 507 -14.21 22.94 33.31
C SER A 507 -14.72 21.66 33.96
N ASP A 508 -15.84 21.12 33.47
CA ASP A 508 -16.51 19.95 34.07
C ASP A 508 -15.70 18.66 33.90
N TYR A 509 -15.04 18.52 32.75
CA TYR A 509 -14.29 17.31 32.39
C TYR A 509 -12.77 17.44 32.49
N GLY A 510 -12.23 18.53 33.03
CA GLY A 510 -10.79 18.71 33.23
C GLY A 510 -10.01 18.83 31.93
N TYR A 511 -10.62 19.40 30.89
CA TYR A 511 -9.97 19.73 29.62
C TYR A 511 -9.52 21.19 29.60
N SER A 512 -8.61 21.52 28.66
CA SER A 512 -8.18 22.90 28.43
C SER A 512 -8.68 23.39 27.09
N MET A 513 -9.27 24.58 27.06
CA MET A 513 -9.64 25.25 25.82
C MET A 513 -8.41 25.84 25.17
N VAL A 514 -8.15 25.47 23.92
CA VAL A 514 -6.99 25.94 23.15
C VAL A 514 -7.39 27.06 22.20
N TRP A 515 -8.60 26.95 21.61
CA TRP A 515 -9.15 27.99 20.72
C TRP A 515 -10.69 28.09 20.88
N PRO A 516 -11.31 29.28 20.88
CA PRO A 516 -10.63 30.57 21.04
C PRO A 516 -9.88 30.71 22.38
N PRO A 517 -8.88 31.60 22.47
CA PRO A 517 -8.07 31.72 23.69
C PRO A 517 -8.95 32.12 24.89
N ALA A 518 -8.71 31.46 26.01
CA ALA A 518 -9.43 31.72 27.26
C ALA A 518 -8.75 32.85 28.06
N GLY A 519 -8.71 34.08 27.53
CA GLY A 519 -8.12 35.23 28.26
C GLY A 519 -6.60 35.18 28.47
N ALA A 520 -6.01 36.31 28.93
CA ALA A 520 -4.57 36.44 29.07
C ALA A 520 -3.91 35.68 30.22
N ASP A 521 -4.69 35.21 31.21
CA ASP A 521 -4.20 34.63 32.46
C ASP A 521 -4.32 33.09 32.58
N SER A 522 -4.52 32.38 31.50
CA SER A 522 -4.52 30.92 31.56
C SER A 522 -3.11 30.41 31.77
N GLY A 523 -2.75 30.22 33.05
CA GLY A 523 -1.49 29.64 33.49
C GLY A 523 -1.26 28.26 32.88
N GLY A 524 -0.28 28.12 32.01
CA GLY A 524 0.12 26.87 31.39
C GLY A 524 1.64 26.82 31.23
N GLY A 525 2.22 25.60 31.31
CA GLY A 525 3.65 25.39 31.06
C GLY A 525 4.09 25.83 29.66
N ALA A 526 5.38 25.77 29.39
CA ALA A 526 5.95 26.16 28.08
C ALA A 526 5.32 25.37 26.91
N GLU A 527 5.01 24.10 27.12
CA GLU A 527 4.39 23.23 26.13
C GLU A 527 2.96 23.68 25.76
N GLU A 528 2.18 24.10 26.74
CA GLU A 528 0.82 24.59 26.50
C GLU A 528 0.84 25.92 25.75
N ARG A 529 1.74 26.83 26.10
CA ARG A 529 1.95 28.10 25.37
C ARG A 529 2.32 27.83 23.93
N ALA A 530 3.28 26.94 23.68
CA ALA A 530 3.70 26.55 22.32
C ALA A 530 2.54 25.95 21.50
N LEU A 531 1.69 25.12 22.12
CA LEU A 531 0.49 24.59 21.47
C LEU A 531 -0.49 25.72 21.10
N ARG A 532 -0.76 26.64 22.03
CA ARG A 532 -1.69 27.76 21.80
C ARG A 532 -1.19 28.69 20.69
N GLU A 533 0.10 28.98 20.67
CA GLU A 533 0.73 29.76 19.60
C GLU A 533 0.61 29.07 18.25
N ALA A 534 0.94 27.76 18.18
CA ALA A 534 0.84 26.99 16.96
C ALA A 534 -0.62 26.87 16.46
N VAL A 535 -1.59 26.74 17.36
CA VAL A 535 -3.02 26.73 17.02
C VAL A 535 -3.49 28.12 16.58
N SER A 536 -3.08 29.18 17.26
CA SER A 536 -3.40 30.56 16.88
C SER A 536 -2.89 30.84 15.48
N ASP A 537 -1.62 30.54 15.19
CA ASP A 537 -1.04 30.68 13.85
C ASP A 537 -1.80 29.83 12.80
N ALA A 538 -2.18 28.61 13.15
CA ALA A 538 -2.94 27.76 12.25
C ALA A 538 -4.32 28.35 11.90
N VAL A 539 -4.98 29.03 12.85
CA VAL A 539 -6.34 29.54 12.71
C VAL A 539 -6.37 30.99 12.17
N THR A 540 -5.41 31.84 12.52
CA THR A 540 -5.40 33.27 12.17
C THR A 540 -4.29 33.69 11.23
N GLY A 541 -3.18 32.95 11.15
CA GLY A 541 -1.99 33.26 10.35
C GLY A 541 -2.29 33.49 8.87
N PRO A 542 -1.39 34.06 8.06
CA PRO A 542 -1.64 34.33 6.65
C PRO A 542 -1.91 33.04 5.85
N PRO A 543 -2.89 33.02 4.93
CA PRO A 543 -3.15 31.88 4.08
C PRO A 543 -1.99 31.72 3.09
N GLY A 544 -1.35 30.53 3.04
CA GLY A 544 -0.33 30.24 2.04
C GLY A 544 1.12 30.30 2.52
N GLU A 545 1.42 30.88 3.69
CA GLU A 545 2.76 30.75 4.24
C GLU A 545 3.03 29.29 4.64
N ARG A 546 4.12 28.74 4.06
CA ARG A 546 4.73 27.53 4.59
C ARG A 546 5.15 27.87 6.02
N ALA A 547 4.52 27.21 7.00
CA ALA A 547 4.91 27.40 8.39
C ALA A 547 6.45 27.41 8.48
N ALA A 548 7.00 28.48 9.01
CA ALA A 548 8.39 28.52 9.40
C ALA A 548 8.53 27.47 10.51
N GLY A 549 9.23 26.35 10.25
CA GLY A 549 9.38 25.29 11.24
C GLY A 549 9.92 23.99 10.67
N LEU A 550 10.24 23.09 11.56
CA LEU A 550 10.87 21.80 11.27
C LEU A 550 9.96 20.86 10.44
N PHE A 551 8.63 21.02 10.55
CA PHE A 551 7.64 20.10 9.99
C PHE A 551 6.86 20.69 8.82
N ASP A 552 6.42 19.84 7.90
CA ASP A 552 5.48 20.19 6.84
C ASP A 552 4.04 20.10 7.38
N LEU A 553 3.50 21.28 7.71
CA LEU A 553 2.13 21.43 8.21
C LEU A 553 1.17 21.97 7.15
N SER A 554 1.57 21.96 5.88
CA SER A 554 0.73 22.40 4.78
C SER A 554 -0.45 21.44 4.54
N PRO A 555 -1.64 21.96 4.19
CA PRO A 555 -2.77 21.13 3.80
C PRO A 555 -2.44 20.23 2.60
N VAL A 556 -2.84 18.97 2.68
CA VAL A 556 -2.63 17.99 1.60
C VAL A 556 -3.82 17.95 0.63
N THR A 557 -3.56 17.52 -0.60
CA THR A 557 -4.56 17.41 -1.67
C THR A 557 -4.70 15.96 -2.15
N ASP A 558 -5.71 15.68 -2.97
CA ASP A 558 -5.90 14.36 -3.58
C ASP A 558 -4.74 13.96 -4.51
N ASP A 559 -3.91 14.92 -4.94
CA ASP A 559 -2.69 14.67 -5.73
C ASP A 559 -1.50 14.20 -4.87
N SER A 560 -1.50 14.52 -3.57
CA SER A 560 -0.51 14.05 -2.59
C SER A 560 -1.19 13.83 -1.23
N PRO A 561 -1.96 12.75 -1.05
CA PRO A 561 -2.87 12.55 0.08
C PRO A 561 -2.18 12.00 1.33
N TYR A 562 -0.97 12.45 1.63
CA TYR A 562 -0.14 11.95 2.73
C TYR A 562 -0.23 12.87 3.95
N PHE A 563 -1.39 12.83 4.64
CA PHE A 563 -1.66 13.71 5.78
C PHE A 563 -0.64 13.55 6.91
N HIS A 564 -0.23 12.33 7.23
CA HIS A 564 0.70 12.02 8.31
C HIS A 564 2.18 12.19 7.94
N ARG A 565 2.49 12.70 6.75
CA ARG A 565 3.84 13.09 6.39
C ARG A 565 4.12 14.51 6.90
N PHE A 566 5.09 14.64 7.80
CA PHE A 566 5.52 15.92 8.40
C PHE A 566 6.97 16.24 8.07
N LEU A 567 7.79 15.26 7.65
CA LEU A 567 9.20 15.46 7.36
C LEU A 567 9.41 16.42 6.18
N ARG A 568 10.24 17.43 6.41
CA ARG A 568 10.81 18.33 5.38
C ARG A 568 12.26 17.95 5.15
N LEU A 569 12.62 17.52 3.95
CA LEU A 569 13.99 17.13 3.63
C LEU A 569 14.99 18.27 3.87
N GLY A 570 14.61 19.52 3.59
CA GLY A 570 15.44 20.69 3.79
C GLY A 570 15.73 21.04 5.25
N THR A 571 14.96 20.51 6.22
CA THR A 571 15.16 20.78 7.66
C THR A 571 15.92 19.69 8.39
N LEU A 572 16.31 18.60 7.71
CA LEU A 572 17.10 17.53 8.33
C LEU A 572 18.40 18.00 9.02
N PRO A 573 19.19 18.91 8.45
CA PRO A 573 20.37 19.44 9.15
C PRO A 573 20.01 20.18 10.44
N GLU A 574 18.90 20.90 10.45
CA GLU A 574 18.40 21.62 11.62
C GLU A 574 17.87 20.67 12.70
N PHE A 575 17.17 19.60 12.32
CA PHE A 575 16.80 18.50 13.22
C PHE A 575 18.02 17.93 13.95
N ARG A 576 19.07 17.62 13.18
CA ARG A 576 20.29 17.07 13.76
C ARG A 576 21.02 18.08 14.67
N ARG A 577 20.97 19.35 14.31
CA ARG A 577 21.58 20.44 15.12
C ARG A 577 20.82 20.63 16.45
N LEU A 578 19.50 20.62 16.43
CA LEU A 578 18.66 20.90 17.61
C LEU A 578 18.52 19.71 18.56
N LEU A 579 18.44 18.51 18.01
CA LEU A 579 18.10 17.28 18.76
C LEU A 579 19.29 16.32 18.90
N GLY A 580 20.44 16.60 18.28
CA GLY A 580 21.63 15.76 18.33
C GLY A 580 21.31 14.34 17.85
N THR A 581 21.65 13.32 18.66
CA THR A 581 21.32 11.92 18.38
C THR A 581 19.84 11.55 18.66
N GLN A 582 19.09 12.41 19.33
CA GLN A 582 17.70 12.19 19.71
C GLN A 582 16.68 12.63 18.64
N TRP A 583 17.12 12.97 17.43
CA TRP A 583 16.24 13.38 16.34
C TRP A 583 15.36 12.26 15.77
N VAL A 584 15.79 11.00 15.91
CA VAL A 584 15.15 9.83 15.32
C VAL A 584 13.67 9.65 15.72
N PRO A 585 13.25 9.81 17.00
CA PRO A 585 11.85 9.70 17.39
C PRO A 585 10.91 10.74 16.74
N PHE A 586 11.47 11.81 16.17
CA PHE A 586 10.69 12.87 15.53
C PHE A 586 10.51 12.66 14.03
N VAL A 587 11.18 11.67 13.44
CA VAL A 587 11.05 11.31 12.03
C VAL A 587 10.05 10.15 11.89
N GLU A 588 9.24 10.25 10.87
CA GLU A 588 8.26 9.21 10.58
C GLU A 588 8.94 7.91 10.11
N TRP A 589 8.77 6.85 10.87
CA TRP A 589 9.38 5.55 10.60
C TRP A 589 8.98 4.95 9.25
N GLY A 590 7.76 5.21 8.79
CA GLY A 590 7.34 4.78 7.45
C GLY A 590 8.26 5.33 6.34
N ILE A 591 8.72 6.59 6.47
CA ILE A 591 9.66 7.20 5.53
C ILE A 591 11.06 6.61 5.69
N VAL A 592 11.51 6.43 6.93
CA VAL A 592 12.81 5.81 7.23
C VAL A 592 12.90 4.44 6.58
N PHE A 593 11.88 3.60 6.77
CA PHE A 593 11.85 2.26 6.16
C PHE A 593 11.82 2.29 4.63
N LEU A 594 11.10 3.24 4.04
CA LEU A 594 11.08 3.39 2.59
C LEU A 594 12.47 3.72 2.04
N VAL A 595 13.21 4.62 2.69
CA VAL A 595 14.59 5.00 2.29
C VAL A 595 15.56 3.84 2.55
N LEU A 596 15.47 3.18 3.71
CA LEU A 596 16.32 2.03 4.03
C LEU A 596 16.07 0.86 3.07
N SER A 597 14.81 0.55 2.77
CA SER A 597 14.46 -0.51 1.82
C SER A 597 14.97 -0.20 0.42
N LEU A 598 14.89 1.06 -0.02
CA LEU A 598 15.51 1.51 -1.27
C LEU A 598 17.02 1.30 -1.25
N GLY A 599 17.70 1.72 -0.19
CA GLY A 599 19.17 1.55 -0.05
C GLY A 599 19.59 0.10 -0.14
N VAL A 600 18.96 -0.79 0.64
CA VAL A 600 19.26 -2.24 0.61
C VAL A 600 18.93 -2.84 -0.74
N SER A 601 17.78 -2.50 -1.32
CA SER A 601 17.40 -3.00 -2.65
C SER A 601 18.40 -2.59 -3.72
N LEU A 602 18.90 -1.34 -3.68
CA LEU A 602 19.92 -0.85 -4.60
C LEU A 602 21.26 -1.56 -4.43
N VAL A 603 21.71 -1.77 -3.17
CA VAL A 603 22.96 -2.50 -2.90
C VAL A 603 22.85 -3.93 -3.40
N LEU A 604 21.79 -4.64 -3.06
CA LEU A 604 21.58 -6.03 -3.51
C LEU A 604 21.44 -6.10 -5.04
N ALA A 605 20.72 -5.19 -5.66
CA ALA A 605 20.59 -5.15 -7.10
C ALA A 605 21.92 -4.79 -7.78
N ALA A 606 22.72 -3.89 -7.22
CA ALA A 606 24.07 -3.62 -7.72
C ALA A 606 24.96 -4.86 -7.66
N VAL A 607 24.99 -5.54 -6.52
CA VAL A 607 25.80 -6.75 -6.32
C VAL A 607 25.33 -7.91 -7.20
N LEU A 608 24.02 -8.15 -7.27
CA LEU A 608 23.50 -9.35 -7.94
C LEU A 608 23.27 -9.15 -9.45
N LEU A 609 23.00 -7.93 -9.91
CA LEU A 609 22.65 -7.64 -11.30
C LEU A 609 23.77 -6.91 -12.05
N LEU A 610 24.27 -5.79 -11.52
CA LEU A 610 25.22 -4.95 -12.24
C LEU A 610 26.63 -5.53 -12.18
N LEU A 611 27.12 -5.89 -10.99
CA LEU A 611 28.49 -6.36 -10.82
C LEU A 611 28.83 -7.57 -11.72
N PRO A 612 28.04 -8.69 -11.72
CA PRO A 612 28.32 -9.83 -12.58
C PRO A 612 28.20 -9.49 -14.07
N SER A 613 27.33 -8.51 -14.41
CA SER A 613 27.13 -8.10 -15.82
C SER A 613 28.29 -7.26 -16.35
N VAL A 614 28.94 -6.48 -15.49
CA VAL A 614 30.11 -5.65 -15.87
C VAL A 614 31.38 -6.50 -15.95
N PHE A 615 31.60 -7.42 -15.00
CA PHE A 615 32.80 -8.25 -14.92
C PHE A 615 32.78 -9.52 -15.79
N ALA A 616 31.70 -9.75 -16.54
CA ALA A 616 31.66 -10.92 -17.43
C ALA A 616 32.68 -10.79 -18.57
N ARG A 617 33.48 -11.84 -18.80
CA ARG A 617 34.56 -11.87 -19.80
C ARG A 617 34.14 -11.62 -21.25
N ASP A 618 32.84 -11.86 -21.56
CA ASP A 618 32.23 -11.60 -22.88
C ASP A 618 31.42 -10.30 -22.82
N GLY A 619 31.99 -9.21 -22.28
CA GLY A 619 31.33 -7.92 -22.17
C GLY A 619 30.80 -7.40 -23.51
N PRO A 620 29.67 -6.63 -23.52
CA PRO A 620 29.28 -5.93 -24.73
C PRO A 620 30.40 -4.96 -25.14
N GLY A 621 30.71 -4.84 -26.43
CA GLY A 621 31.73 -3.92 -26.94
C GLY A 621 31.44 -2.48 -26.44
N GLU A 622 32.48 -1.72 -26.09
CA GLU A 622 32.40 -0.44 -25.36
C GLU A 622 31.42 0.59 -25.99
N ALA A 623 31.32 0.63 -27.29
CA ALA A 623 30.49 1.61 -28.00
C ALA A 623 28.97 1.37 -27.91
N ALA A 624 28.52 0.10 -27.68
CA ALA A 624 27.11 -0.26 -27.63
C ALA A 624 26.51 -0.20 -26.22
N THR A 625 27.34 -0.08 -25.17
CA THR A 625 26.94 -0.25 -23.77
C THR A 625 26.14 0.93 -23.23
N ILE A 626 26.57 2.18 -23.49
CA ILE A 626 25.94 3.40 -22.93
C ILE A 626 24.51 3.61 -23.47
N PRO A 627 24.25 3.54 -24.79
CA PRO A 627 22.89 3.68 -25.30
C PRO A 627 21.94 2.59 -24.81
N VAL A 628 22.42 1.34 -24.70
CA VAL A 628 21.65 0.21 -24.20
C VAL A 628 21.35 0.42 -22.72
N ALA A 629 22.34 0.79 -21.91
CA ALA A 629 22.14 1.11 -20.50
C ALA A 629 21.13 2.24 -20.31
N GLY A 630 21.31 3.36 -21.02
CA GLY A 630 20.39 4.52 -20.92
C GLY A 630 18.95 4.18 -21.32
N TYR A 631 18.78 3.39 -22.38
CA TYR A 631 17.46 2.94 -22.83
C TYR A 631 16.74 2.10 -21.78
N PHE A 632 17.40 1.04 -21.29
CA PHE A 632 16.78 0.12 -20.33
C PHE A 632 16.66 0.71 -18.92
N THR A 633 17.53 1.66 -18.54
CA THR A 633 17.35 2.52 -17.35
C THR A 633 16.05 3.32 -17.43
N ALA A 634 15.88 4.07 -18.53
CA ALA A 634 14.69 4.89 -18.71
C ALA A 634 13.41 4.05 -18.75
N LEU A 635 13.46 2.87 -19.37
CA LEU A 635 12.32 1.96 -19.49
C LEU A 635 11.93 1.36 -18.12
N GLY A 636 12.90 0.87 -17.34
CA GLY A 636 12.64 0.28 -16.04
C GLY A 636 12.10 1.28 -15.03
N LEU A 637 12.69 2.47 -14.95
CA LEU A 637 12.19 3.55 -14.10
C LEU A 637 10.80 4.00 -14.50
N ALA A 638 10.61 4.29 -15.81
CA ALA A 638 9.35 4.82 -16.32
C ALA A 638 8.17 3.88 -16.04
N TYR A 639 8.36 2.58 -16.28
CA TYR A 639 7.31 1.57 -16.06
C TYR A 639 6.83 1.60 -14.62
N MET A 640 7.73 1.52 -13.66
CA MET A 640 7.40 1.50 -12.23
C MET A 640 6.78 2.82 -11.75
N LEU A 641 7.31 3.97 -12.21
CA LEU A 641 6.75 5.27 -11.86
C LEU A 641 5.29 5.39 -12.30
N VAL A 642 4.97 4.94 -13.52
CA VAL A 642 3.60 5.00 -14.05
C VAL A 642 2.69 4.00 -13.35
N GLU A 643 3.06 2.72 -13.28
CA GLU A 643 2.23 1.65 -12.73
C GLU A 643 1.87 1.92 -11.26
N LEU A 644 2.86 2.21 -10.42
CA LEU A 644 2.62 2.45 -8.99
C LEU A 644 1.88 3.76 -8.72
N THR A 645 2.07 4.79 -9.58
CA THR A 645 1.29 6.03 -9.43
C THR A 645 -0.18 5.82 -9.79
N PHE A 646 -0.48 5.06 -10.87
CA PHE A 646 -1.86 4.68 -11.18
C PHE A 646 -2.48 3.82 -10.08
N LEU A 647 -1.73 2.88 -9.50
CA LEU A 647 -2.18 2.09 -8.35
C LEU A 647 -2.61 3.01 -7.19
N LYS A 648 -1.74 3.95 -6.77
CA LYS A 648 -1.99 4.87 -5.66
C LYS A 648 -3.16 5.83 -5.92
N ALA A 649 -3.23 6.40 -7.11
CA ALA A 649 -4.37 7.22 -7.53
C ALA A 649 -5.67 6.38 -7.62
N GLY A 650 -5.56 5.13 -8.00
CA GLY A 650 -6.67 4.16 -8.04
C GLY A 650 -7.32 3.92 -6.68
N ILE A 651 -6.58 4.05 -5.58
CA ILE A 651 -7.13 3.88 -4.21
C ILE A 651 -8.29 4.86 -3.96
N LEU A 652 -8.17 6.11 -4.40
CA LEU A 652 -9.27 7.09 -4.29
C LEU A 652 -10.51 6.61 -5.02
N VAL A 653 -10.36 6.23 -6.29
CA VAL A 653 -11.49 5.90 -7.16
C VAL A 653 -12.14 4.56 -6.78
N LEU A 654 -11.34 3.56 -6.44
CA LEU A 654 -11.80 2.19 -6.12
C LEU A 654 -12.19 2.03 -4.65
N GLY A 655 -11.66 2.89 -3.76
CA GLY A 655 -12.01 2.93 -2.34
C GLY A 655 -11.29 1.90 -1.46
N ASP A 656 -10.36 1.09 -2.02
CA ASP A 656 -9.62 0.06 -1.32
C ASP A 656 -8.23 -0.15 -1.95
N ALA A 657 -7.20 -0.27 -1.12
CA ALA A 657 -5.81 -0.35 -1.57
C ALA A 657 -5.47 -1.69 -2.26
N ILE A 658 -6.01 -2.80 -1.75
CA ILE A 658 -5.71 -4.14 -2.31
C ILE A 658 -6.46 -4.33 -3.64
N ARG A 659 -7.71 -3.85 -3.73
CA ARG A 659 -8.44 -3.83 -5.00
C ARG A 659 -7.74 -2.97 -6.04
N ALA A 660 -7.24 -1.80 -5.63
CA ALA A 660 -6.48 -0.92 -6.51
C ALA A 660 -5.17 -1.60 -6.98
N ALA A 661 -4.45 -2.27 -6.08
CA ALA A 661 -3.24 -3.01 -6.41
C ALA A 661 -3.53 -4.15 -7.39
N GLY A 662 -4.51 -5.00 -7.11
CA GLY A 662 -4.86 -6.13 -7.99
C GLY A 662 -5.32 -5.69 -9.37
N LEU A 663 -6.14 -4.63 -9.46
CA LEU A 663 -6.63 -4.10 -10.74
C LEU A 663 -5.54 -3.33 -11.52
N ALA A 664 -4.66 -2.59 -10.84
CA ALA A 664 -3.56 -1.90 -11.50
C ALA A 664 -2.52 -2.91 -12.00
N ILE A 665 -1.93 -3.72 -11.12
CA ILE A 665 -0.89 -4.68 -11.49
C ILE A 665 -1.43 -5.70 -12.52
N GLY A 666 -2.64 -6.25 -12.28
CA GLY A 666 -3.29 -7.16 -13.20
C GLY A 666 -3.61 -6.51 -14.56
N GLY A 667 -4.13 -5.28 -14.54
CA GLY A 667 -4.46 -4.52 -15.73
C GLY A 667 -3.22 -4.13 -16.53
N PHE A 668 -2.18 -3.58 -15.89
CA PHE A 668 -0.92 -3.29 -16.57
C PHE A 668 -0.30 -4.56 -17.18
N SER A 669 -0.26 -5.65 -16.43
CA SER A 669 0.24 -6.94 -16.93
C SER A 669 -0.58 -7.44 -18.12
N PHE A 670 -1.92 -7.42 -18.05
CA PHE A 670 -2.78 -7.90 -19.12
C PHE A 670 -2.62 -7.10 -20.41
N PHE A 671 -2.75 -5.78 -20.35
CA PHE A 671 -2.67 -4.94 -21.55
C PHE A 671 -1.25 -4.85 -22.08
N SER A 672 -0.22 -4.82 -21.24
CA SER A 672 1.17 -4.91 -21.68
C SER A 672 1.48 -6.25 -22.34
N GLY A 673 0.88 -7.34 -21.88
CA GLY A 673 0.97 -8.66 -22.51
C GLY A 673 0.44 -8.64 -23.95
N ILE A 674 -0.73 -8.04 -24.18
CA ILE A 674 -1.30 -7.88 -25.52
C ILE A 674 -0.37 -7.01 -26.38
N GLY A 675 0.12 -5.88 -25.86
CA GLY A 675 1.06 -5.02 -26.55
C GLY A 675 2.35 -5.75 -26.94
N SER A 676 2.87 -6.56 -26.02
CA SER A 676 4.06 -7.39 -26.24
C SER A 676 3.85 -8.43 -27.35
N ALA A 677 2.68 -9.07 -27.40
CA ALA A 677 2.36 -10.08 -28.42
C ALA A 677 2.37 -9.50 -29.86
N VAL A 678 2.07 -8.22 -30.02
CA VAL A 678 2.04 -7.54 -31.32
C VAL A 678 3.35 -6.79 -31.64
N SER A 679 4.30 -6.74 -30.71
CA SER A 679 5.53 -5.94 -30.80
C SER A 679 6.35 -6.22 -32.06
N GLY A 680 6.44 -7.49 -32.51
CA GLY A 680 7.19 -7.88 -33.69
C GLY A 680 6.71 -7.25 -35.01
N ARG A 681 5.48 -6.71 -35.03
CA ARG A 681 4.95 -5.97 -36.20
C ARG A 681 5.36 -4.49 -36.19
N TRP A 682 5.87 -3.97 -35.06
CA TRP A 682 6.07 -2.56 -34.83
C TRP A 682 7.55 -2.17 -34.56
N GLU A 683 8.51 -2.94 -35.08
CA GLU A 683 9.95 -2.78 -34.80
C GLU A 683 10.61 -1.61 -35.57
N SER A 684 9.91 -1.02 -36.59
CA SER A 684 10.51 0.07 -37.36
C SER A 684 10.74 1.33 -36.53
N GLU A 685 11.83 2.05 -36.74
CA GLU A 685 12.19 3.25 -36.00
C GLU A 685 11.10 4.34 -36.04
N ARG A 686 10.38 4.47 -37.17
CA ARG A 686 9.29 5.44 -37.33
C ARG A 686 8.08 5.04 -36.48
N THR A 687 7.72 3.75 -36.50
CA THR A 687 6.61 3.23 -35.70
C THR A 687 6.94 3.33 -34.23
N MET A 688 8.15 2.95 -33.81
CA MET A 688 8.55 2.98 -32.41
C MET A 688 8.54 4.40 -31.85
N ARG A 689 8.93 5.42 -32.63
CA ARG A 689 8.78 6.83 -32.22
C ARG A 689 7.31 7.21 -31.94
N ARG A 690 6.39 6.74 -32.79
CA ARG A 690 4.95 6.95 -32.56
C ARG A 690 4.45 6.21 -31.33
N VAL A 691 4.98 4.98 -31.05
CA VAL A 691 4.67 4.23 -29.83
C VAL A 691 5.11 5.00 -28.62
N PHE A 692 6.35 5.50 -28.54
CA PHE A 692 6.82 6.28 -27.39
C PHE A 692 6.05 7.60 -27.20
N ALA A 693 5.75 8.30 -28.25
CA ALA A 693 4.90 9.50 -28.21
C ALA A 693 3.48 9.12 -27.72
N GLY A 694 2.93 8.02 -28.25
CA GLY A 694 1.63 7.48 -27.82
C GLY A 694 1.62 7.10 -26.35
N ILE A 695 2.68 6.45 -25.84
CA ILE A 695 2.80 6.13 -24.40
C ILE A 695 2.73 7.42 -23.58
N ALA A 696 3.55 8.42 -23.90
CA ALA A 696 3.57 9.68 -23.17
C ALA A 696 2.19 10.37 -23.16
N VAL A 697 1.54 10.42 -24.32
CA VAL A 697 0.18 10.98 -24.44
C VAL A 697 -0.84 10.17 -23.63
N CYS A 698 -0.87 8.83 -23.78
CA CYS A 698 -1.84 7.99 -23.08
C CYS A 698 -1.64 7.98 -21.57
N VAL A 699 -0.40 7.98 -21.10
CA VAL A 699 -0.06 8.05 -19.68
C VAL A 699 -0.56 9.36 -19.07
N VAL A 700 -0.24 10.49 -19.69
CA VAL A 700 -0.64 11.81 -19.19
C VAL A 700 -2.15 12.00 -19.32
N SER A 701 -2.74 11.73 -20.49
CA SER A 701 -4.17 11.93 -20.71
C SER A 701 -5.02 10.98 -19.86
N GLY A 702 -4.64 9.70 -19.75
CA GLY A 702 -5.34 8.72 -18.88
C GLY A 702 -5.34 9.15 -17.43
N PHE A 703 -4.20 9.62 -16.92
CA PHE A 703 -4.09 10.14 -15.56
C PHE A 703 -4.88 11.42 -15.35
N VAL A 704 -4.79 12.40 -16.29
CA VAL A 704 -5.54 13.66 -16.20
C VAL A 704 -7.05 13.41 -16.24
N VAL A 705 -7.52 12.54 -17.14
CA VAL A 705 -8.93 12.17 -17.23
C VAL A 705 -9.40 11.50 -15.94
N LEU A 706 -8.63 10.54 -15.40
CA LEU A 706 -8.96 9.86 -14.16
C LEU A 706 -9.06 10.86 -12.98
N SER A 707 -8.08 11.78 -12.88
CA SER A 707 -8.04 12.79 -11.82
C SER A 707 -9.17 13.82 -11.95
N ALA A 708 -9.44 14.31 -13.16
CA ALA A 708 -10.52 15.27 -13.43
C ALA A 708 -11.91 14.65 -13.22
N ALA A 709 -12.07 13.37 -13.59
CA ALA A 709 -13.32 12.63 -13.41
C ALA A 709 -13.48 12.05 -12.01
N ALA A 710 -12.50 12.17 -11.11
CA ALA A 710 -12.55 11.54 -9.79
C ALA A 710 -13.82 11.92 -9.02
N GLY A 711 -14.17 13.22 -8.93
CA GLY A 711 -15.38 13.67 -8.25
C GLY A 711 -16.67 13.00 -8.77
N PRO A 712 -17.02 13.12 -10.06
CA PRO A 712 -18.16 12.40 -10.64
C PRO A 712 -18.11 10.88 -10.49
N LEU A 713 -16.92 10.27 -10.61
CA LEU A 713 -16.75 8.82 -10.48
C LEU A 713 -17.02 8.34 -9.05
N LEU A 714 -16.62 9.09 -8.04
CA LEU A 714 -16.87 8.74 -6.64
C LEU A 714 -18.36 8.55 -6.34
N ALA A 715 -19.24 9.29 -7.02
CA ALA A 715 -20.69 9.16 -6.89
C ALA A 715 -21.27 7.92 -7.61
N ARG A 716 -20.49 7.22 -8.45
CA ARG A 716 -20.95 6.07 -9.23
C ARG A 716 -20.74 4.74 -8.48
N GLY A 717 -21.47 3.71 -8.93
CA GLY A 717 -21.33 2.35 -8.42
C GLY A 717 -19.95 1.78 -8.74
N TRP A 718 -19.55 0.77 -7.98
CA TRP A 718 -18.22 0.12 -8.08
C TRP A 718 -17.88 -0.34 -9.51
N ALA A 719 -18.80 -0.94 -10.22
CA ALA A 719 -18.56 -1.43 -11.59
C ALA A 719 -18.17 -0.31 -12.56
N VAL A 720 -18.82 0.85 -12.48
CA VAL A 720 -18.52 2.02 -13.33
C VAL A 720 -17.13 2.58 -12.99
N ARG A 721 -16.80 2.67 -11.71
CA ARG A 721 -15.51 3.15 -11.25
C ARG A 721 -14.37 2.24 -11.72
N THR A 722 -14.58 0.93 -11.61
CA THR A 722 -13.63 -0.10 -12.09
C THR A 722 -13.45 -0.02 -13.60
N ALA A 723 -14.54 0.07 -14.36
CA ALA A 723 -14.49 0.19 -15.81
C ALA A 723 -13.75 1.48 -16.24
N ALA A 724 -14.03 2.62 -15.59
CA ALA A 724 -13.35 3.88 -15.86
C ALA A 724 -11.85 3.83 -15.52
N PHE A 725 -11.49 3.21 -14.41
CA PHE A 725 -10.10 3.02 -14.02
C PHE A 725 -9.35 2.16 -15.04
N VAL A 726 -9.91 1.01 -15.43
CA VAL A 726 -9.33 0.13 -16.44
C VAL A 726 -9.25 0.84 -17.81
N ALA A 727 -10.26 1.58 -18.22
CA ALA A 727 -10.24 2.33 -19.47
C ALA A 727 -9.15 3.41 -19.49
N ALA A 728 -8.87 4.04 -18.34
CA ALA A 728 -7.82 5.07 -18.25
C ALA A 728 -6.40 4.47 -18.35
N LEU A 729 -6.16 3.28 -17.77
CA LEU A 729 -4.84 2.64 -17.81
C LEU A 729 -4.59 1.81 -19.09
N ALA A 730 -5.62 1.22 -19.70
CA ALA A 730 -5.49 0.22 -20.74
C ALA A 730 -4.69 0.70 -21.98
N PRO A 731 -4.94 1.88 -22.57
CA PRO A 731 -4.17 2.35 -23.74
C PRO A 731 -2.69 2.55 -23.42
N ALA A 732 -2.40 3.14 -22.26
CA ALA A 732 -1.03 3.34 -21.78
C ALA A 732 -0.32 2.00 -21.59
N ALA A 733 -0.92 1.09 -20.83
CA ALA A 733 -0.38 -0.23 -20.52
C ALA A 733 -0.13 -1.06 -21.81
N PHE A 734 -1.08 -1.04 -22.75
CA PHE A 734 -0.91 -1.72 -24.03
C PHE A 734 0.34 -1.23 -24.79
N LEU A 735 0.49 0.08 -24.93
CA LEU A 735 1.65 0.66 -25.62
C LEU A 735 2.95 0.43 -24.84
N MET A 736 2.92 0.47 -23.51
CA MET A 736 4.09 0.22 -22.65
C MET A 736 4.63 -1.22 -22.78
N GLY A 737 3.81 -2.18 -23.20
CA GLY A 737 4.21 -3.55 -23.43
C GLY A 737 5.10 -3.76 -24.68
N ILE A 738 5.16 -2.80 -25.62
CA ILE A 738 5.82 -2.94 -26.91
C ILE A 738 7.35 -2.69 -26.85
N PRO A 739 7.87 -1.65 -26.18
CA PRO A 739 9.26 -1.22 -26.27
C PRO A 739 10.30 -2.26 -25.83
N PHE A 740 10.01 -2.99 -24.75
CA PHE A 740 10.99 -3.95 -24.19
C PHE A 740 11.23 -5.14 -25.13
N PRO A 741 10.21 -5.89 -25.60
CA PRO A 741 10.44 -6.99 -26.54
C PRO A 741 11.03 -6.53 -27.87
N ALA A 742 10.60 -5.39 -28.39
CA ALA A 742 11.15 -4.82 -29.63
C ALA A 742 12.66 -4.51 -29.53
N ALA A 743 13.11 -3.98 -28.39
CA ALA A 743 14.53 -3.74 -28.16
C ALA A 743 15.33 -5.04 -27.99
N ILE A 744 14.76 -6.04 -27.29
CA ILE A 744 15.39 -7.37 -27.15
C ILE A 744 15.53 -8.07 -28.52
N SER A 745 14.50 -8.05 -29.36
CA SER A 745 14.57 -8.59 -30.72
C SER A 745 15.71 -7.93 -31.51
N ARG A 746 15.83 -6.60 -31.41
CA ARG A 746 16.88 -5.85 -32.09
C ARG A 746 18.29 -6.18 -31.60
N LEU A 747 18.46 -6.34 -30.27
CA LEU A 747 19.73 -6.80 -29.70
C LEU A 747 20.04 -8.25 -30.09
N ALA A 748 19.04 -9.11 -30.22
CA ALA A 748 19.21 -10.48 -30.70
C ALA A 748 19.72 -10.52 -32.17
N ALA A 749 19.15 -9.66 -33.05
CA ALA A 749 19.60 -9.53 -34.42
C ALA A 749 21.06 -9.01 -34.51
N ALA A 750 21.51 -8.18 -33.57
CA ALA A 750 22.87 -7.65 -33.47
C ALA A 750 23.86 -8.63 -32.77
N GLY A 751 23.52 -9.94 -32.63
CA GLY A 751 24.38 -10.96 -32.05
C GLY A 751 24.07 -11.35 -30.61
N GLY A 752 23.16 -10.65 -29.93
CA GLY A 752 22.55 -11.04 -28.65
C GLY A 752 23.43 -10.94 -27.39
N SER A 753 24.71 -10.55 -27.50
CA SER A 753 25.65 -10.48 -26.36
C SER A 753 25.22 -9.45 -25.30
N ALA A 754 24.55 -8.38 -25.70
CA ALA A 754 24.09 -7.31 -24.80
C ALA A 754 22.75 -7.61 -24.09
N ILE A 755 22.01 -8.66 -24.46
CA ILE A 755 20.70 -8.98 -23.87
C ILE A 755 20.75 -9.17 -22.36
N PRO A 756 21.66 -9.98 -21.78
CA PRO A 756 21.73 -10.17 -20.32
C PRO A 756 22.07 -8.86 -19.58
N PHE A 757 22.91 -8.01 -20.15
CA PHE A 757 23.22 -6.69 -19.61
C PHE A 757 21.96 -5.78 -19.62
N ALA A 758 21.24 -5.76 -20.73
CA ALA A 758 19.97 -5.02 -20.87
C ALA A 758 18.94 -5.43 -19.81
N TRP A 759 18.79 -6.74 -19.58
CA TRP A 759 17.91 -7.28 -18.54
C TRP A 759 18.35 -6.86 -17.13
N ALA A 760 19.64 -6.95 -16.84
CA ALA A 760 20.20 -6.56 -15.55
C ALA A 760 19.99 -5.08 -15.26
N VAL A 761 20.25 -4.22 -16.25
CA VAL A 761 20.03 -2.76 -16.12
C VAL A 761 18.55 -2.45 -15.93
N ASN A 762 17.67 -3.04 -16.75
CA ASN A 762 16.22 -2.83 -16.59
C ASN A 762 15.72 -3.29 -15.24
N GLY A 763 16.14 -4.48 -14.78
CA GLY A 763 15.78 -5.02 -13.48
C GLY A 763 16.26 -4.13 -12.33
N PHE A 764 17.53 -3.67 -12.37
CA PHE A 764 18.08 -2.75 -11.37
C PHE A 764 17.25 -1.46 -11.24
N PHE A 765 16.97 -0.82 -12.38
CA PHE A 765 16.22 0.43 -12.37
C PHE A 765 14.72 0.25 -12.13
N SER A 766 14.14 -0.91 -12.39
CA SER A 766 12.78 -1.25 -11.94
C SER A 766 12.72 -1.40 -10.42
N VAL A 767 13.72 -2.04 -9.80
CA VAL A 767 13.85 -2.11 -8.33
C VAL A 767 13.91 -0.71 -7.72
N ALA A 768 14.75 0.17 -8.26
CA ALA A 768 14.85 1.57 -7.84
C ALA A 768 13.53 2.32 -8.07
N GLY A 769 12.92 2.12 -9.24
CA GLY A 769 11.68 2.78 -9.66
C GLY A 769 10.50 2.53 -8.74
N ALA A 770 10.38 1.33 -8.17
CA ALA A 770 9.31 0.99 -7.25
C ALA A 770 9.31 1.88 -5.98
N SER A 771 10.46 2.04 -5.35
CA SER A 771 10.59 2.94 -4.19
C SER A 771 10.54 4.41 -4.58
N LEU A 772 11.16 4.78 -5.70
CA LEU A 772 11.16 6.17 -6.21
C LEU A 772 9.76 6.64 -6.61
N ALA A 773 8.88 5.75 -7.08
CA ALA A 773 7.48 6.07 -7.35
C ALA A 773 6.75 6.50 -6.06
N SER A 774 6.96 5.78 -4.96
CA SER A 774 6.37 6.14 -3.66
C SER A 774 6.95 7.46 -3.13
N ILE A 775 8.26 7.65 -3.22
CA ILE A 775 8.93 8.90 -2.84
C ILE A 775 8.39 10.07 -3.70
N GLY A 776 8.36 9.91 -5.03
CA GLY A 776 7.84 10.92 -5.95
C GLY A 776 6.39 11.29 -5.65
N ALA A 777 5.52 10.31 -5.45
CA ALA A 777 4.12 10.52 -5.08
C ALA A 777 3.96 11.33 -3.79
N MET A 778 4.83 11.09 -2.79
CA MET A 778 4.77 11.79 -1.50
C MET A 778 5.26 13.23 -1.55
N TRP A 779 6.35 13.52 -2.27
CA TRP A 779 6.97 14.86 -2.27
C TRP A 779 6.61 15.74 -3.47
N LEU A 780 6.41 15.13 -4.65
CA LEU A 780 6.08 15.84 -5.88
C LEU A 780 4.58 15.77 -6.21
N GLY A 781 3.88 14.74 -5.68
CA GLY A 781 2.51 14.41 -6.03
C GLY A 781 2.42 13.46 -7.24
N PHE A 782 1.23 12.92 -7.45
CA PHE A 782 0.98 11.94 -8.50
C PHE A 782 1.20 12.50 -9.91
N ARG A 783 0.76 13.75 -10.16
CA ARG A 783 0.87 14.41 -11.46
C ARG A 783 2.30 14.50 -11.96
N TRP A 784 3.19 14.99 -11.11
CA TRP A 784 4.60 15.13 -11.45
C TRP A 784 5.29 13.78 -11.59
N THR A 785 4.96 12.81 -10.73
CA THR A 785 5.53 11.46 -10.79
C THR A 785 5.18 10.77 -12.11
N VAL A 786 3.91 10.87 -12.55
CA VAL A 786 3.46 10.38 -13.87
C VAL A 786 4.14 11.14 -15.00
N GLY A 787 4.26 12.47 -14.86
CA GLY A 787 4.94 13.32 -15.84
C GLY A 787 6.41 12.93 -16.07
N ILE A 788 7.13 12.66 -14.98
CA ILE A 788 8.52 12.15 -15.05
C ILE A 788 8.56 10.80 -15.77
N GLY A 789 7.64 9.88 -15.47
CA GLY A 789 7.52 8.61 -16.16
C GLY A 789 7.29 8.79 -17.67
N ALA A 790 6.42 9.71 -18.07
CA ALA A 790 6.18 10.02 -19.47
C ALA A 790 7.43 10.60 -20.17
N VAL A 791 8.17 11.51 -19.51
CA VAL A 791 9.44 12.08 -20.03
C VAL A 791 10.48 10.98 -20.22
N LEU A 792 10.61 10.05 -19.25
CA LEU A 792 11.54 8.92 -19.37
C LEU A 792 11.20 8.02 -20.56
N TYR A 793 9.92 7.78 -20.87
CA TYR A 793 9.52 7.07 -22.09
C TYR A 793 9.94 7.83 -23.36
N VAL A 794 9.78 9.13 -23.40
CA VAL A 794 10.27 9.95 -24.53
C VAL A 794 11.79 9.82 -24.67
N MET A 795 12.54 9.89 -23.58
CA MET A 795 14.00 9.70 -23.57
C MET A 795 14.38 8.30 -24.09
N ALA A 796 13.69 7.24 -23.62
CA ALA A 796 13.89 5.90 -24.17
C ALA A 796 13.66 5.87 -25.69
N GLY A 797 12.64 6.56 -26.19
CA GLY A 797 12.36 6.68 -27.63
C GLY A 797 13.48 7.34 -28.43
N LEU A 798 14.16 8.34 -27.87
CA LEU A 798 15.33 8.97 -28.48
C LEU A 798 16.54 8.02 -28.52
N LEU A 799 16.72 7.21 -27.47
CA LEU A 799 17.82 6.26 -27.38
C LEU A 799 17.61 5.00 -28.24
N TYR A 800 16.35 4.63 -28.54
CA TYR A 800 16.01 3.40 -29.28
C TYR A 800 16.78 3.25 -30.60
N ARG A 801 17.06 4.35 -31.31
CA ARG A 801 17.83 4.33 -32.56
C ARG A 801 19.25 3.77 -32.40
N ARG A 802 19.85 3.91 -31.21
CA ARG A 802 21.22 3.50 -30.92
C ARG A 802 21.29 2.09 -30.35
N VAL A 803 20.15 1.49 -30.01
CA VAL A 803 20.09 0.11 -29.51
C VAL A 803 20.28 -0.86 -30.66
N GLY A 804 21.34 -1.71 -30.60
CA GLY A 804 21.65 -2.70 -31.61
C GLY A 804 22.40 -2.16 -32.86
N LYS A 805 22.98 -0.94 -32.78
CA LYS A 805 23.90 -0.39 -33.79
C LYS A 805 25.35 -0.54 -33.36
#